data_ded836461e5618e39d0f5e0f67feb568
#
_entry.id   ded836461e5618e39d0f5e0f67feb568
#
_cell.length_a   1.000
_cell.length_b   1.000
_cell.length_c   1.000
_cell.angle_alpha   90.00
_cell.angle_beta   90.00
_cell.angle_gamma   90.00
#
_symmetry.space_group_name_H-M   'P 1'
#
loop_
_entity.id
_entity.type
_entity.pdbx_description
1 polymer ?
#
loop_
_entity_poly.entity_id
_entity_poly.type
_entity_poly.pdbx_seq_one_letter_code
_entity_poly.pdbx_strand_id
1 'polypeptide(L)'
;MDIREEFLRFFESKNHTRVASAPLVPDDATLLFNNAGMVPFKSIFTGEVPVPANPRATSCQTCIRAGGKHNDLENVGHTARHHTFFEMLGNFSFGDYFKEEAIAYAWEFITEVLKLPKEKLWVTVHESDDEAEEIWKKHIAADRIMRLGDKDNFWSMGDTGPCGPCSEIFYDQGAEHFNGPEDYMGGDGDRFLEIWNLVFMQYEVKEKGAERIPLAKPSIDTGMGLERVVAIKEGALSNYGSSLFMPIIRKVEELIGKEYEYATGASYRVIADHIRTAVFLLAQGVNFSNEGRGYVLRRILRRAVRHGYLLGFREPFMYKIVDTLVSIMGEQYDYLEKKAQIVKEQIELEEARFFKTIESGIALFNEELQNTKEIFSGAVAFKLYDTYGFPLDLTEDMLREKGLRLDTQTFQKLMDEQRSRAKAAWKGSGDDAVHGDFKELLEEFGVNEFVGYETTQSVAKVEALLDENFKRVEMLDMGQKGWVLLDKTPFYAESGGQCGDTGVLQCRANVVDTKKFFDMNLSKIEVTSSIKVGINVDAVVDISRNEITKHHSATHLLHAVLFDVLGDHITQAGSLVEAKRLRFDFSHPKALEHAQLAEIEQRVNALIARAIPAKTEVLPIEEAKKSGAKSQFGEKYGDEVRVVSFEDASVEFCGGVHVENTANIGSFIITKESGVSAGVRRIEAVCGHAAYEYFCQQRILLKEVEHEVKNLDVLAGITRLKTTIENLKAEVKEAQKASKVEIKADEINGVAVVIEEFPAGDIKEKIDELKNQNEQLCAMLFQVKGDKVLIAAGVKGCDAKAGDWIKKVAPVLGGGGGGRPDFAQAGGKDVTKLPEAKEVAKTFITEVLS
;
A
#
# COMPACT_ATOMS: atom_id res chain seq x y z
N MET A 1 -7.00 -26.83 -28.52
CA MET A 1 -6.42 -25.83 -29.44
C MET A 1 -6.00 -24.64 -28.59
N ASP A 2 -4.73 -24.31 -28.61
CA ASP A 2 -4.26 -23.08 -27.93
C ASP A 2 -4.47 -21.89 -28.88
N ILE A 3 -5.50 -21.11 -28.62
CA ILE A 3 -5.88 -19.95 -29.46
C ILE A 3 -4.80 -18.87 -29.48
N ARG A 4 -4.03 -18.70 -28.38
CA ARG A 4 -2.91 -17.75 -28.34
C ARG A 4 -1.85 -18.12 -29.38
N GLU A 5 -1.40 -19.37 -29.32
CA GLU A 5 -0.35 -19.87 -30.21
C GLU A 5 -0.82 -19.92 -31.67
N GLU A 6 -2.08 -20.31 -31.95
CA GLU A 6 -2.64 -20.31 -33.29
C GLU A 6 -2.70 -18.88 -33.89
N PHE A 7 -3.09 -17.89 -33.09
CA PHE A 7 -3.12 -16.49 -33.53
C PHE A 7 -1.72 -15.96 -33.83
N LEU A 8 -0.79 -16.16 -32.92
CA LEU A 8 0.59 -15.69 -33.10
C LEU A 8 1.26 -16.34 -34.33
N ARG A 9 1.14 -17.66 -34.49
CA ARG A 9 1.66 -18.37 -35.67
C ARG A 9 1.01 -17.96 -36.98
N PHE A 10 -0.30 -17.70 -36.96
CA PHE A 10 -0.99 -17.22 -38.13
C PHE A 10 -0.39 -15.90 -38.62
N PHE A 11 -0.21 -14.93 -37.71
CA PHE A 11 0.36 -13.62 -38.06
C PHE A 11 1.86 -13.68 -38.35
N GLU A 12 2.62 -14.58 -37.73
CA GLU A 12 4.00 -14.87 -38.16
C GLU A 12 4.05 -15.35 -39.61
N SER A 13 3.09 -16.20 -40.03
CA SER A 13 2.97 -16.63 -41.43
C SER A 13 2.64 -15.48 -42.38
N LYS A 14 2.07 -14.39 -41.90
CA LYS A 14 1.79 -13.11 -42.60
C LYS A 14 2.91 -12.08 -42.41
N ASN A 15 4.12 -12.54 -42.03
CA ASN A 15 5.33 -11.75 -41.85
C ASN A 15 5.26 -10.74 -40.72
N HIS A 16 4.51 -11.02 -39.63
CA HIS A 16 4.54 -10.20 -38.41
C HIS A 16 5.62 -10.70 -37.44
N THR A 17 6.28 -9.78 -36.77
CA THR A 17 7.18 -10.08 -35.66
C THR A 17 6.37 -10.36 -34.41
N ARG A 18 6.58 -11.54 -33.81
CA ARG A 18 5.99 -11.85 -32.49
C ARG A 18 6.66 -11.01 -31.42
N VAL A 19 5.87 -10.28 -30.65
CA VAL A 19 6.31 -9.46 -29.54
C VAL A 19 5.72 -10.03 -28.24
N ALA A 20 6.56 -10.19 -27.23
CA ALA A 20 6.12 -10.66 -25.92
C ALA A 20 5.17 -9.64 -25.26
N SER A 21 4.29 -10.13 -24.38
CA SER A 21 3.45 -9.26 -23.56
C SER A 21 4.30 -8.29 -22.74
N ALA A 22 4.05 -7.00 -22.89
CA ALA A 22 4.66 -5.99 -22.03
C ALA A 22 4.11 -6.10 -20.58
N PRO A 23 4.85 -5.59 -19.58
CA PRO A 23 4.36 -5.53 -18.21
C PRO A 23 3.01 -4.80 -18.12
N LEU A 24 2.17 -5.20 -17.16
CA LEU A 24 0.88 -4.54 -16.89
C LEU A 24 1.01 -3.07 -16.49
N VAL A 25 2.15 -2.72 -15.92
CA VAL A 25 2.50 -1.33 -15.60
C VAL A 25 3.26 -0.74 -16.78
N PRO A 26 2.67 0.17 -17.56
CA PRO A 26 3.33 0.80 -18.68
C PRO A 26 4.36 1.84 -18.23
N ASP A 27 5.32 2.15 -19.09
CA ASP A 27 6.25 3.27 -18.92
C ASP A 27 5.56 4.65 -19.10
N ASP A 28 4.31 4.66 -19.59
CA ASP A 28 3.48 5.86 -19.73
C ASP A 28 2.86 6.27 -18.38
N ALA A 29 3.31 7.39 -17.84
CA ALA A 29 2.82 7.94 -16.57
C ALA A 29 1.35 8.39 -16.59
N THR A 30 0.74 8.55 -17.77
CA THR A 30 -0.68 8.92 -17.91
C THR A 30 -1.61 7.73 -17.70
N LEU A 31 -1.09 6.50 -17.76
CA LEU A 31 -1.84 5.28 -17.61
C LEU A 31 -1.48 4.56 -16.30
N LEU A 32 -2.49 4.07 -15.61
CA LEU A 32 -2.27 3.20 -14.45
C LEU A 32 -1.78 1.82 -14.89
N PHE A 33 -2.41 1.25 -15.91
CA PHE A 33 -2.12 -0.08 -16.44
C PHE A 33 -2.22 -0.11 -17.96
N ASN A 34 -1.58 -1.09 -18.57
CA ASN A 34 -1.85 -1.45 -19.96
C ASN A 34 -3.30 -1.93 -20.08
N ASN A 35 -4.13 -1.21 -20.81
CA ASN A 35 -5.56 -1.46 -20.98
C ASN A 35 -5.94 -1.92 -22.41
N ALA A 36 -4.98 -1.96 -23.32
CA ALA A 36 -5.15 -2.40 -24.71
C ALA A 36 -3.85 -2.92 -25.30
N GLY A 37 -3.96 -3.76 -26.34
CA GLY A 37 -2.82 -4.38 -27.02
C GLY A 37 -1.84 -3.39 -27.68
N MET A 38 -2.33 -2.20 -28.06
CA MET A 38 -1.54 -1.18 -28.73
C MET A 38 -0.69 -0.33 -27.76
N VAL A 39 -0.98 -0.31 -26.46
CA VAL A 39 -0.27 0.58 -25.51
C VAL A 39 1.26 0.42 -25.55
N PRO A 40 1.82 -0.78 -25.63
CA PRO A 40 3.27 -0.96 -25.77
C PRO A 40 3.87 -0.37 -27.06
N PHE A 41 3.05 -0.13 -28.06
CA PHE A 41 3.46 0.41 -29.37
C PHE A 41 3.09 1.90 -29.54
N LYS A 42 2.57 2.54 -28.52
CA LYS A 42 2.11 3.94 -28.55
C LYS A 42 3.16 4.87 -29.13
N SER A 43 4.40 4.80 -28.66
CA SER A 43 5.52 5.64 -29.12
C SER A 43 5.88 5.44 -30.59
N ILE A 44 5.61 4.27 -31.17
CA ILE A 44 5.79 4.01 -32.59
C ILE A 44 4.65 4.67 -33.39
N PHE A 45 3.40 4.54 -32.93
CA PHE A 45 2.25 5.15 -33.57
C PHE A 45 2.27 6.69 -33.53
N THR A 46 2.82 7.29 -32.43
CA THR A 46 2.99 8.73 -32.31
C THR A 46 4.24 9.26 -33.02
N GLY A 47 5.11 8.36 -33.50
CA GLY A 47 6.36 8.73 -34.16
C GLY A 47 7.48 9.18 -33.23
N GLU A 48 7.32 9.02 -31.89
CA GLU A 48 8.36 9.27 -30.90
C GLU A 48 9.54 8.29 -31.03
N VAL A 49 9.22 7.06 -31.45
CA VAL A 49 10.20 6.00 -31.74
C VAL A 49 10.10 5.63 -33.23
N PRO A 50 11.24 5.44 -33.92
CA PRO A 50 11.26 5.02 -35.31
C PRO A 50 10.53 3.69 -35.53
N VAL A 51 9.86 3.55 -36.68
CA VAL A 51 9.23 2.29 -37.09
C VAL A 51 10.31 1.21 -37.18
N PRO A 52 10.06 0.00 -36.59
CA PRO A 52 11.01 -1.11 -36.67
C PRO A 52 11.31 -1.55 -38.12
N ALA A 53 12.43 -2.24 -38.34
CA ALA A 53 12.81 -2.77 -39.67
C ALA A 53 11.71 -3.65 -40.29
N ASN A 54 11.02 -4.46 -39.48
CA ASN A 54 9.76 -5.08 -39.86
C ASN A 54 8.60 -4.23 -39.29
N PRO A 55 7.82 -3.57 -40.15
CA PRO A 55 6.73 -2.70 -39.72
C PRO A 55 5.45 -3.46 -39.31
N ARG A 56 5.53 -4.78 -39.10
CA ARG A 56 4.41 -5.65 -38.68
C ARG A 56 4.72 -6.31 -37.35
N ALA A 57 3.80 -6.28 -36.44
CA ALA A 57 3.93 -6.93 -35.14
C ALA A 57 2.66 -7.72 -34.79
N THR A 58 2.80 -8.75 -33.97
CA THR A 58 1.70 -9.48 -33.35
C THR A 58 2.03 -9.80 -31.90
N SER A 59 1.02 -9.72 -31.02
CA SER A 59 1.21 -10.01 -29.59
C SER A 59 -0.06 -10.58 -28.95
N CYS A 60 0.12 -11.24 -27.80
CA CYS A 60 -0.92 -11.56 -26.85
C CYS A 60 -0.64 -10.71 -25.60
N GLN A 61 -1.28 -9.54 -25.46
CA GLN A 61 -1.01 -8.57 -24.43
C GLN A 61 -1.95 -8.76 -23.23
N THR A 62 -1.38 -8.89 -22.02
CA THR A 62 -2.14 -8.83 -20.79
C THR A 62 -2.61 -7.42 -20.51
N CYS A 63 -3.90 -7.26 -20.18
CA CYS A 63 -4.57 -5.97 -20.02
C CYS A 63 -5.33 -5.90 -18.70
N ILE A 64 -5.38 -4.69 -18.12
CA ILE A 64 -6.19 -4.36 -16.93
C ILE A 64 -7.17 -3.23 -17.25
N ARG A 65 -8.47 -3.46 -17.00
CA ARG A 65 -9.54 -2.45 -17.09
C ARG A 65 -10.27 -2.34 -15.75
N ALA A 66 -9.64 -1.66 -14.79
CA ALA A 66 -10.14 -1.51 -13.42
C ALA A 66 -9.93 -0.09 -12.86
N GLY A 67 -10.02 0.93 -13.72
CA GLY A 67 -9.88 2.34 -13.35
C GLY A 67 -9.54 3.21 -14.56
N GLY A 68 -9.74 4.52 -14.44
CA GLY A 68 -9.52 5.48 -15.51
C GLY A 68 -10.66 5.51 -16.53
N LYS A 69 -10.35 5.83 -17.80
CA LYS A 69 -11.33 5.98 -18.89
C LYS A 69 -12.03 4.65 -19.23
N HIS A 70 -11.34 3.52 -19.11
CA HIS A 70 -11.87 2.18 -19.34
C HIS A 70 -11.95 1.43 -18.01
N ASN A 71 -13.16 1.25 -17.49
CA ASN A 71 -13.38 0.62 -16.19
C ASN A 71 -14.52 -0.41 -16.31
N ASP A 72 -14.16 -1.69 -16.33
CA ASP A 72 -15.11 -2.80 -16.43
C ASP A 72 -15.48 -3.38 -15.05
N LEU A 73 -14.89 -2.88 -13.96
CA LEU A 73 -15.03 -3.44 -12.61
C LEU A 73 -16.48 -3.67 -12.19
N GLU A 74 -17.36 -2.72 -12.52
CA GLU A 74 -18.78 -2.75 -12.13
C GLU A 74 -19.55 -3.87 -12.84
N ASN A 75 -19.17 -4.18 -14.07
CA ASN A 75 -19.83 -5.19 -14.91
C ASN A 75 -19.35 -6.62 -14.59
N VAL A 76 -18.18 -6.74 -13.94
CA VAL A 76 -17.59 -8.05 -13.61
C VAL A 76 -18.48 -8.85 -12.66
N GLY A 77 -18.78 -10.06 -13.08
CA GLY A 77 -19.65 -11.00 -12.38
C GLY A 77 -21.14 -10.88 -12.74
N HIS A 78 -21.56 -9.78 -13.35
CA HIS A 78 -22.96 -9.51 -13.75
C HIS A 78 -23.20 -9.72 -15.24
N THR A 79 -22.21 -9.44 -16.08
CA THR A 79 -22.25 -9.70 -17.53
C THR A 79 -21.47 -10.97 -17.88
N ALA A 80 -21.71 -11.50 -19.08
CA ALA A 80 -21.04 -12.72 -19.55
C ALA A 80 -19.59 -12.49 -20.02
N ARG A 81 -19.17 -11.24 -20.28
CA ARG A 81 -18.02 -10.88 -21.13
C ARG A 81 -17.01 -9.90 -20.56
N HIS A 82 -17.28 -9.22 -19.43
CA HIS A 82 -16.42 -8.19 -18.88
C HIS A 82 -15.48 -8.74 -17.80
N HIS A 83 -14.22 -8.28 -17.84
CA HIS A 83 -13.16 -8.70 -16.94
C HIS A 83 -12.30 -7.52 -16.51
N THR A 84 -11.75 -7.58 -15.29
CA THR A 84 -10.73 -6.62 -14.86
C THR A 84 -9.35 -6.96 -15.42
N PHE A 85 -9.06 -8.24 -15.62
CA PHE A 85 -7.87 -8.75 -16.30
C PHE A 85 -8.30 -9.63 -17.49
N PHE A 86 -7.71 -9.40 -18.65
CA PHE A 86 -7.93 -10.20 -19.86
C PHE A 86 -6.70 -10.17 -20.76
N GLU A 87 -6.69 -11.08 -21.75
CA GLU A 87 -5.65 -11.16 -22.76
C GLU A 87 -6.19 -10.64 -24.09
N MET A 88 -5.49 -9.67 -24.70
CA MET A 88 -5.83 -9.09 -25.98
C MET A 88 -4.85 -9.58 -27.05
N LEU A 89 -5.35 -10.32 -28.02
CA LEU A 89 -4.61 -10.74 -29.20
C LEU A 89 -4.65 -9.62 -30.24
N GLY A 90 -3.48 -9.17 -30.68
CA GLY A 90 -3.36 -8.04 -31.58
C GLY A 90 -2.41 -8.27 -32.74
N ASN A 91 -2.76 -7.74 -33.91
CA ASN A 91 -1.86 -7.56 -35.03
C ASN A 91 -1.78 -6.09 -35.41
N PHE A 92 -0.59 -5.64 -35.74
CA PHE A 92 -0.25 -4.23 -35.92
C PHE A 92 0.48 -4.02 -37.22
N SER A 93 0.15 -2.89 -37.91
CA SER A 93 0.87 -2.40 -39.08
C SER A 93 1.26 -0.95 -38.86
N PHE A 94 2.56 -0.68 -38.84
CA PHE A 94 3.11 0.65 -38.66
C PHE A 94 3.35 1.33 -40.02
N GLY A 95 2.25 1.58 -40.75
CA GLY A 95 2.26 2.22 -42.05
C GLY A 95 2.73 1.31 -43.20
N ASP A 96 2.50 0.01 -43.12
CA ASP A 96 2.83 -0.97 -44.18
C ASP A 96 1.57 -1.45 -44.90
N TYR A 97 0.69 -2.23 -44.29
CA TYR A 97 -0.62 -2.60 -44.83
C TYR A 97 -1.77 -1.82 -44.15
N PHE A 98 -2.94 -1.83 -44.80
CA PHE A 98 -4.10 -1.12 -44.27
C PHE A 98 -5.38 -1.98 -44.37
N LYS A 99 -6.55 -1.41 -44.60
CA LYS A 99 -7.86 -2.03 -44.47
C LYS A 99 -8.04 -3.33 -45.23
N GLU A 100 -7.60 -3.39 -46.51
CA GLU A 100 -7.79 -4.55 -47.38
C GLU A 100 -7.18 -5.82 -46.75
N GLU A 101 -5.89 -5.74 -46.39
CA GLU A 101 -5.20 -6.88 -45.79
C GLU A 101 -5.65 -7.15 -44.37
N ALA A 102 -5.91 -6.12 -43.57
CA ALA A 102 -6.35 -6.28 -42.17
C ALA A 102 -7.67 -7.06 -42.10
N ILE A 103 -8.63 -6.68 -42.95
CA ILE A 103 -9.94 -7.34 -43.05
C ILE A 103 -9.78 -8.78 -43.61
N ALA A 104 -8.95 -8.96 -44.63
CA ALA A 104 -8.72 -10.27 -45.20
C ALA A 104 -8.08 -11.22 -44.20
N TYR A 105 -7.05 -10.79 -43.42
CA TYR A 105 -6.41 -11.61 -42.42
C TYR A 105 -7.39 -11.94 -41.28
N ALA A 106 -8.17 -10.98 -40.82
CA ALA A 106 -9.14 -11.21 -39.76
C ALA A 106 -10.20 -12.23 -40.18
N TRP A 107 -10.73 -12.09 -41.40
CA TRP A 107 -11.72 -13.03 -41.95
C TRP A 107 -11.14 -14.44 -42.14
N GLU A 108 -9.93 -14.54 -42.69
CA GLU A 108 -9.25 -15.82 -42.88
C GLU A 108 -9.01 -16.50 -41.54
N PHE A 109 -8.52 -15.77 -40.53
CA PHE A 109 -8.26 -16.34 -39.21
C PHE A 109 -9.53 -16.90 -38.56
N ILE A 110 -10.62 -16.12 -38.58
CA ILE A 110 -11.87 -16.51 -37.95
C ILE A 110 -12.53 -17.69 -38.65
N THR A 111 -12.54 -17.68 -39.99
CA THR A 111 -13.30 -18.67 -40.76
C THR A 111 -12.51 -19.93 -41.12
N GLU A 112 -11.20 -19.81 -41.34
CA GLU A 112 -10.41 -20.93 -41.81
C GLU A 112 -9.54 -21.53 -40.69
N VAL A 113 -9.01 -20.71 -39.75
CA VAL A 113 -8.21 -21.19 -38.62
C VAL A 113 -9.11 -21.53 -37.44
N LEU A 114 -9.90 -20.60 -36.97
CA LEU A 114 -10.84 -20.83 -35.87
C LEU A 114 -12.06 -21.64 -36.32
N LYS A 115 -12.39 -21.64 -37.61
CA LYS A 115 -13.54 -22.36 -38.18
C LYS A 115 -14.86 -21.99 -37.49
N LEU A 116 -15.09 -20.69 -37.25
CA LEU A 116 -16.36 -20.22 -36.74
C LEU A 116 -17.40 -20.24 -37.91
N PRO A 117 -18.67 -20.59 -37.65
CA PRO A 117 -19.72 -20.62 -38.66
C PRO A 117 -19.96 -19.24 -39.23
N LYS A 118 -19.79 -19.08 -40.54
CA LYS A 118 -19.94 -17.80 -41.25
C LYS A 118 -21.34 -17.19 -41.06
N GLU A 119 -22.35 -18.04 -40.95
CA GLU A 119 -23.77 -17.68 -40.74
C GLU A 119 -24.01 -17.08 -39.33
N LYS A 120 -23.10 -17.21 -38.39
CA LYS A 120 -23.17 -16.59 -37.07
C LYS A 120 -22.38 -15.30 -36.96
N LEU A 121 -21.64 -14.92 -38.00
CA LEU A 121 -20.79 -13.73 -37.99
C LEU A 121 -21.56 -12.50 -38.47
N TRP A 122 -21.30 -11.38 -37.80
CA TRP A 122 -21.78 -10.04 -38.15
C TRP A 122 -20.60 -9.07 -38.09
N VAL A 123 -20.69 -7.97 -38.79
CA VAL A 123 -19.65 -6.94 -38.84
C VAL A 123 -20.30 -5.56 -38.67
N THR A 124 -19.62 -4.69 -37.96
CA THR A 124 -19.95 -3.27 -37.94
C THR A 124 -18.85 -2.46 -38.62
N VAL A 125 -19.24 -1.34 -39.20
CA VAL A 125 -18.35 -0.35 -39.80
C VAL A 125 -18.79 1.05 -39.38
N HIS A 126 -17.86 1.98 -39.36
CA HIS A 126 -18.19 3.37 -39.06
C HIS A 126 -19.08 3.95 -40.21
N GLU A 127 -20.04 4.76 -39.86
CA GLU A 127 -21.04 5.32 -40.82
C GLU A 127 -20.40 6.10 -41.97
N SER A 128 -19.22 6.69 -41.80
CA SER A 128 -18.46 7.39 -42.82
C SER A 128 -17.40 6.52 -43.55
N ASP A 129 -17.24 5.24 -43.20
CA ASP A 129 -16.23 4.38 -43.80
C ASP A 129 -16.78 3.46 -44.91
N ASP A 130 -17.10 4.07 -46.02
CA ASP A 130 -17.59 3.35 -47.23
C ASP A 130 -16.55 2.37 -47.76
N GLU A 131 -15.26 2.66 -47.64
CA GLU A 131 -14.18 1.81 -48.07
C GLU A 131 -14.15 0.47 -47.31
N ALA A 132 -14.25 0.53 -45.97
CA ALA A 132 -14.28 -0.69 -45.16
C ALA A 132 -15.54 -1.53 -45.47
N GLU A 133 -16.71 -0.91 -45.68
CA GLU A 133 -17.93 -1.64 -46.06
C GLU A 133 -17.76 -2.36 -47.40
N GLU A 134 -17.22 -1.70 -48.45
CA GLU A 134 -17.00 -2.33 -49.75
C GLU A 134 -15.99 -3.48 -49.70
N ILE A 135 -14.99 -3.38 -48.82
CA ILE A 135 -14.05 -4.48 -48.57
C ILE A 135 -14.77 -5.66 -47.90
N TRP A 136 -15.57 -5.38 -46.85
CA TRP A 136 -16.31 -6.41 -46.12
C TRP A 136 -17.30 -7.16 -47.00
N LYS A 137 -17.95 -6.48 -47.97
CA LYS A 137 -18.88 -7.11 -48.94
C LYS A 137 -18.24 -8.20 -49.82
N LYS A 138 -16.87 -8.25 -49.89
CA LYS A 138 -16.16 -9.34 -50.55
C LYS A 138 -16.14 -10.61 -49.67
N HIS A 139 -16.38 -10.51 -48.37
CA HIS A 139 -16.20 -11.59 -47.41
C HIS A 139 -17.52 -12.04 -46.77
N ILE A 140 -18.45 -11.11 -46.50
CA ILE A 140 -19.70 -11.37 -45.80
C ILE A 140 -20.90 -10.73 -46.56
N ALA A 141 -22.11 -11.28 -46.39
CA ALA A 141 -23.30 -10.76 -47.02
C ALA A 141 -23.63 -9.35 -46.50
N ALA A 142 -24.10 -8.46 -47.41
CA ALA A 142 -24.30 -7.05 -47.08
C ALA A 142 -25.35 -6.81 -45.99
N ASP A 143 -26.31 -7.73 -45.82
CA ASP A 143 -27.34 -7.67 -44.73
C ASP A 143 -26.81 -8.01 -43.37
N ARG A 144 -25.51 -8.44 -43.25
CA ARG A 144 -24.78 -8.71 -41.99
C ARG A 144 -23.73 -7.65 -41.70
N ILE A 145 -23.73 -6.54 -42.44
CA ILE A 145 -22.86 -5.39 -42.19
C ILE A 145 -23.75 -4.25 -41.65
N MET A 146 -23.45 -3.76 -40.45
CA MET A 146 -24.17 -2.66 -39.82
C MET A 146 -23.28 -1.42 -39.73
N ARG A 147 -23.84 -0.23 -40.04
CA ARG A 147 -23.15 1.05 -39.85
C ARG A 147 -23.49 1.63 -38.49
N LEU A 148 -22.48 2.03 -37.73
CA LEU A 148 -22.61 2.68 -36.42
C LEU A 148 -21.79 3.96 -36.40
N GLY A 149 -22.10 4.85 -35.45
CA GLY A 149 -21.45 6.15 -35.31
C GLY A 149 -20.21 6.16 -34.46
N ASP A 150 -19.73 7.36 -34.14
CA ASP A 150 -18.52 7.62 -33.35
C ASP A 150 -18.49 6.91 -31.97
N LYS A 151 -19.64 6.68 -31.36
CA LYS A 151 -19.73 6.02 -30.05
C LYS A 151 -19.22 4.57 -30.10
N ASP A 152 -19.55 3.85 -31.18
CA ASP A 152 -19.32 2.41 -31.26
C ASP A 152 -18.19 2.05 -32.24
N ASN A 153 -18.10 2.73 -33.40
CA ASN A 153 -17.12 2.41 -34.44
C ASN A 153 -16.09 3.50 -34.72
N PHE A 154 -15.74 4.33 -33.72
CA PHE A 154 -14.60 5.23 -33.81
C PHE A 154 -13.72 5.13 -32.58
N TRP A 155 -12.47 4.74 -32.78
CA TRP A 155 -11.50 4.58 -31.71
C TRP A 155 -10.56 5.78 -31.61
N SER A 156 -10.21 6.18 -30.39
CA SER A 156 -9.20 7.18 -30.12
C SER A 156 -8.32 6.77 -28.91
N MET A 157 -7.03 7.01 -29.04
CA MET A 157 -6.04 6.70 -27.98
C MET A 157 -6.33 7.47 -26.67
N GLY A 158 -6.80 8.70 -26.81
CA GLY A 158 -7.13 9.58 -25.69
C GLY A 158 -7.78 10.87 -26.18
N ASP A 159 -7.60 11.95 -25.44
CA ASP A 159 -8.00 13.30 -25.89
C ASP A 159 -7.10 13.81 -27.02
N THR A 160 -5.91 13.25 -27.17
CA THR A 160 -4.91 13.54 -28.21
C THR A 160 -4.27 12.23 -28.67
N GLY A 161 -3.66 12.24 -29.86
CA GLY A 161 -2.96 11.10 -30.46
C GLY A 161 -3.68 10.51 -31.66
N PRO A 162 -3.17 9.38 -32.20
CA PRO A 162 -3.75 8.67 -33.31
C PRO A 162 -5.18 8.21 -33.03
N CYS A 163 -6.03 8.27 -34.05
CA CYS A 163 -7.42 7.82 -33.99
C CYS A 163 -7.93 7.44 -35.38
N GLY A 164 -9.08 6.79 -35.43
CA GLY A 164 -9.70 6.41 -36.69
C GLY A 164 -10.97 5.59 -36.55
N PRO A 165 -11.71 5.41 -37.66
CA PRO A 165 -12.84 4.49 -37.66
C PRO A 165 -12.39 3.06 -37.41
N CYS A 166 -13.29 2.24 -36.91
CA CYS A 166 -13.01 0.83 -36.71
C CYS A 166 -14.14 -0.05 -37.27
N SER A 167 -13.79 -1.30 -37.48
CA SER A 167 -14.72 -2.38 -37.78
C SER A 167 -14.68 -3.41 -36.68
N GLU A 168 -15.83 -3.83 -36.23
CA GLU A 168 -15.92 -4.87 -35.22
C GLU A 168 -16.57 -6.13 -35.79
N ILE A 169 -16.08 -7.28 -35.36
CA ILE A 169 -16.62 -8.57 -35.74
C ILE A 169 -17.34 -9.14 -34.54
N PHE A 170 -18.59 -9.52 -34.74
CA PHE A 170 -19.49 -10.07 -33.73
C PHE A 170 -19.84 -11.52 -34.04
N TYR A 171 -20.10 -12.27 -33.00
CA TYR A 171 -20.61 -13.63 -33.06
C TYR A 171 -22.01 -13.70 -32.46
N ASP A 172 -23.03 -14.15 -33.25
CA ASP A 172 -24.38 -14.39 -32.78
C ASP A 172 -24.44 -15.71 -32.01
N GLN A 173 -24.56 -15.63 -30.70
CA GLN A 173 -24.65 -16.77 -29.78
C GLN A 173 -26.00 -17.50 -29.88
N GLY A 174 -27.00 -16.91 -30.53
CA GLY A 174 -28.30 -17.50 -30.82
C GLY A 174 -29.43 -16.93 -29.98
N ALA A 175 -30.57 -16.70 -30.62
CA ALA A 175 -31.78 -16.19 -30.01
C ALA A 175 -32.41 -17.19 -29.01
N GLU A 176 -32.07 -18.46 -29.12
CA GLU A 176 -32.47 -19.53 -28.21
C GLU A 176 -31.88 -19.39 -26.80
N HIS A 177 -30.74 -18.68 -26.69
CA HIS A 177 -30.05 -18.48 -25.44
C HIS A 177 -30.22 -17.05 -24.90
N PHE A 178 -30.35 -16.06 -25.84
CA PHE A 178 -30.37 -14.64 -25.49
C PHE A 178 -31.48 -13.96 -26.31
N ASN A 179 -32.56 -13.52 -25.64
CA ASN A 179 -33.70 -12.88 -26.27
C ASN A 179 -34.30 -11.73 -25.45
N GLY A 180 -33.48 -11.07 -24.66
CA GLY A 180 -33.85 -9.87 -23.89
C GLY A 180 -34.05 -8.65 -24.79
N PRO A 181 -34.51 -7.53 -24.24
CA PRO A 181 -34.76 -6.33 -25.02
C PRO A 181 -33.49 -5.69 -25.64
N GLU A 182 -32.31 -5.97 -25.05
CA GLU A 182 -31.02 -5.48 -25.53
C GLU A 182 -30.26 -6.48 -26.42
N ASP A 183 -30.82 -7.69 -26.67
CA ASP A 183 -30.17 -8.76 -27.41
C ASP A 183 -30.40 -8.64 -28.93
N TYR A 184 -30.10 -7.48 -29.51
CA TYR A 184 -30.14 -7.19 -30.94
C TYR A 184 -28.77 -6.68 -31.42
N MET A 185 -28.48 -6.74 -32.72
CA MET A 185 -27.23 -6.26 -33.28
C MET A 185 -27.05 -4.76 -33.05
N GLY A 186 -25.99 -4.35 -32.35
CA GLY A 186 -25.77 -2.98 -31.87
C GLY A 186 -26.41 -2.65 -30.52
N GLY A 187 -27.04 -3.61 -29.84
CA GLY A 187 -27.53 -3.47 -28.46
C GLY A 187 -26.49 -3.90 -27.44
N ASP A 188 -26.73 -3.58 -26.15
CA ASP A 188 -25.81 -3.87 -25.03
C ASP A 188 -25.96 -5.30 -24.47
N GLY A 189 -26.85 -6.16 -25.07
CA GLY A 189 -27.09 -7.54 -24.66
C GLY A 189 -25.92 -8.48 -24.92
N ASP A 190 -26.04 -9.72 -24.44
CA ASP A 190 -24.97 -10.75 -24.56
C ASP A 190 -25.11 -11.66 -25.80
N ARG A 191 -26.16 -11.48 -26.60
CA ARG A 191 -26.38 -12.31 -27.80
C ARG A 191 -25.32 -12.08 -28.86
N PHE A 192 -25.10 -10.83 -29.26
CA PHE A 192 -24.11 -10.45 -30.26
C PHE A 192 -22.81 -10.08 -29.58
N LEU A 193 -21.93 -11.06 -29.46
CA LEU A 193 -20.67 -10.88 -28.73
C LEU A 193 -19.61 -10.32 -29.68
N GLU A 194 -19.15 -9.08 -29.43
CA GLU A 194 -17.97 -8.53 -30.11
C GLU A 194 -16.75 -9.40 -29.77
N ILE A 195 -16.10 -9.95 -30.80
CA ILE A 195 -14.92 -10.82 -30.63
C ILE A 195 -13.63 -10.15 -31.08
N TRP A 196 -13.68 -9.23 -32.03
CA TRP A 196 -12.51 -8.58 -32.60
C TRP A 196 -12.82 -7.16 -33.06
N ASN A 197 -11.99 -6.19 -32.66
CA ASN A 197 -12.04 -4.83 -33.14
C ASN A 197 -10.83 -4.54 -34.04
N LEU A 198 -11.06 -4.06 -35.27
CA LEU A 198 -10.06 -3.66 -36.26
C LEU A 198 -10.04 -2.13 -36.32
N VAL A 199 -9.02 -1.48 -35.78
CA VAL A 199 -8.89 -0.03 -35.78
C VAL A 199 -8.04 0.44 -36.94
N PHE A 200 -8.61 1.34 -37.74
CA PHE A 200 -7.98 1.95 -38.92
C PHE A 200 -7.47 3.35 -38.53
N MET A 201 -6.27 3.41 -37.95
CA MET A 201 -5.67 4.67 -37.53
C MET A 201 -5.28 5.51 -38.74
N GLN A 202 -6.09 6.47 -39.07
CA GLN A 202 -5.87 7.33 -40.23
C GLN A 202 -5.88 8.82 -39.91
N TYR A 203 -6.15 9.19 -38.66
CA TYR A 203 -6.16 10.56 -38.18
C TYR A 203 -5.33 10.72 -36.91
N GLU A 204 -4.96 11.98 -36.63
CA GLU A 204 -4.33 12.40 -35.38
C GLU A 204 -5.07 13.63 -34.82
N VAL A 205 -5.23 13.68 -33.50
CA VAL A 205 -5.71 14.84 -32.76
C VAL A 205 -4.54 15.38 -31.93
N LYS A 206 -4.06 16.60 -32.23
CA LYS A 206 -2.88 17.18 -31.56
C LYS A 206 -3.18 17.86 -30.23
N GLU A 207 -4.37 18.46 -30.12
CA GLU A 207 -4.86 19.15 -28.92
C GLU A 207 -6.29 18.74 -28.63
N LYS A 208 -6.65 18.70 -27.35
CA LYS A 208 -8.03 18.31 -26.94
C LYS A 208 -9.09 19.18 -27.62
N GLY A 209 -9.96 18.52 -28.37
CA GLY A 209 -11.03 19.21 -29.12
C GLY A 209 -10.61 19.83 -30.45
N ALA A 210 -9.37 19.63 -30.90
CA ALA A 210 -8.91 20.05 -32.23
C ALA A 210 -9.46 19.15 -33.34
N GLU A 211 -9.39 19.63 -34.59
CA GLU A 211 -9.79 18.86 -35.76
C GLU A 211 -8.89 17.63 -35.97
N ARG A 212 -9.48 16.57 -36.51
CA ARG A 212 -8.78 15.33 -36.89
C ARG A 212 -7.95 15.57 -38.16
N ILE A 213 -6.64 15.45 -38.04
CA ILE A 213 -5.69 15.66 -39.15
C ILE A 213 -5.33 14.30 -39.75
N PRO A 214 -5.40 14.09 -41.07
CA PRO A 214 -4.97 12.83 -41.69
C PRO A 214 -3.51 12.49 -41.39
N LEU A 215 -3.25 11.25 -40.98
CA LEU A 215 -1.88 10.73 -40.82
C LEU A 215 -1.21 10.54 -42.19
N ALA A 216 0.08 10.85 -42.27
CA ALA A 216 0.87 10.66 -43.47
C ALA A 216 0.98 9.17 -43.88
N LYS A 217 0.95 8.28 -42.90
CA LYS A 217 0.96 6.82 -43.07
C LYS A 217 -0.11 6.21 -42.17
N PRO A 218 -1.27 5.83 -42.71
CA PRO A 218 -2.28 5.10 -41.96
C PRO A 218 -1.73 3.78 -41.39
N SER A 219 -2.18 3.42 -40.24
CA SER A 219 -1.67 2.28 -39.47
C SER A 219 -2.83 1.37 -39.01
N ILE A 220 -2.51 0.14 -38.69
CA ILE A 220 -3.49 -0.85 -38.19
C ILE A 220 -3.16 -1.17 -36.72
N ASP A 221 -4.19 -1.10 -35.90
CA ASP A 221 -4.26 -1.68 -34.56
C ASP A 221 -5.45 -2.65 -34.51
N THR A 222 -5.29 -3.82 -33.95
CA THR A 222 -6.43 -4.72 -33.73
C THR A 222 -6.39 -5.32 -32.32
N GLY A 223 -7.59 -5.61 -31.80
CA GLY A 223 -7.76 -6.23 -30.50
C GLY A 223 -8.83 -7.31 -30.50
N MET A 224 -8.43 -8.57 -30.37
CA MET A 224 -9.34 -9.72 -30.23
C MET A 224 -9.30 -10.22 -28.77
N GLY A 225 -10.45 -10.29 -28.12
CA GLY A 225 -10.56 -10.79 -26.74
C GLY A 225 -10.36 -12.30 -26.68
N LEU A 226 -9.25 -12.76 -26.10
CA LEU A 226 -8.95 -14.19 -25.98
C LEU A 226 -10.07 -14.94 -25.26
N GLU A 227 -10.49 -14.45 -24.10
CA GLU A 227 -11.50 -15.09 -23.26
C GLU A 227 -12.82 -15.30 -23.99
N ARG A 228 -13.23 -14.32 -24.80
CA ARG A 228 -14.45 -14.38 -25.63
C ARG A 228 -14.36 -15.50 -26.68
N VAL A 229 -13.23 -15.54 -27.38
CA VAL A 229 -13.01 -16.54 -28.44
C VAL A 229 -12.86 -17.95 -27.87
N VAL A 230 -12.20 -18.11 -26.73
CA VAL A 230 -12.10 -19.40 -26.03
C VAL A 230 -13.49 -19.89 -25.64
N ALA A 231 -14.32 -19.03 -25.04
CA ALA A 231 -15.68 -19.40 -24.66
C ALA A 231 -16.51 -19.88 -25.86
N ILE A 232 -16.48 -19.14 -26.96
CA ILE A 232 -17.19 -19.53 -28.21
C ILE A 232 -16.68 -20.89 -28.72
N LYS A 233 -15.37 -21.10 -28.76
CA LYS A 233 -14.78 -22.36 -29.24
C LYS A 233 -15.11 -23.56 -28.38
N GLU A 234 -15.29 -23.36 -27.10
CA GLU A 234 -15.71 -24.39 -26.14
C GLU A 234 -17.23 -24.56 -26.04
N GLY A 235 -18.01 -23.73 -26.77
CA GLY A 235 -19.47 -23.75 -26.73
C GLY A 235 -20.06 -23.20 -25.44
N ALA A 236 -19.29 -22.40 -24.70
CA ALA A 236 -19.75 -21.75 -23.49
C ALA A 236 -20.45 -20.42 -23.81
N LEU A 237 -21.60 -20.15 -23.14
CA LEU A 237 -22.38 -18.92 -23.35
C LEU A 237 -21.86 -17.73 -22.53
N SER A 238 -20.82 -17.93 -21.77
CA SER A 238 -20.15 -16.94 -20.97
C SER A 238 -18.66 -17.23 -20.89
N ASN A 239 -17.82 -16.22 -20.85
CA ASN A 239 -16.40 -16.38 -20.64
C ASN A 239 -16.11 -17.21 -19.37
N TYR A 240 -16.93 -17.04 -18.34
CA TYR A 240 -16.80 -17.76 -17.07
C TYR A 240 -17.07 -19.27 -17.17
N GLY A 241 -17.77 -19.71 -18.22
CA GLY A 241 -17.99 -21.12 -18.53
C GLY A 241 -16.83 -21.83 -19.24
N SER A 242 -15.78 -21.07 -19.60
CA SER A 242 -14.61 -21.59 -20.34
C SER A 242 -13.58 -22.26 -19.42
N SER A 243 -12.66 -22.99 -20.05
CA SER A 243 -11.51 -23.61 -19.39
C SER A 243 -10.58 -22.60 -18.69
N LEU A 244 -10.65 -21.32 -19.01
CA LEU A 244 -9.88 -20.25 -18.37
C LEU A 244 -10.42 -19.84 -16.98
N PHE A 245 -11.70 -20.07 -16.71
CA PHE A 245 -12.34 -19.65 -15.47
C PHE A 245 -12.94 -20.81 -14.65
N MET A 246 -13.49 -21.83 -15.31
CA MET A 246 -14.17 -22.92 -14.60
C MET A 246 -13.30 -23.64 -13.57
N PRO A 247 -12.00 -23.91 -13.78
CA PRO A 247 -11.16 -24.51 -12.74
C PRO A 247 -11.06 -23.64 -11.49
N ILE A 248 -11.03 -22.31 -11.65
CA ILE A 248 -11.00 -21.35 -10.53
C ILE A 248 -12.35 -21.39 -9.79
N ILE A 249 -13.47 -21.35 -10.51
CA ILE A 249 -14.82 -21.44 -9.94
C ILE A 249 -14.99 -22.74 -9.19
N ARG A 250 -14.56 -23.87 -9.75
CA ARG A 250 -14.60 -25.19 -9.08
C ARG A 250 -13.74 -25.22 -7.82
N LYS A 251 -12.60 -24.53 -7.82
CA LYS A 251 -11.79 -24.40 -6.61
C LYS A 251 -12.52 -23.63 -5.51
N VAL A 252 -13.27 -22.59 -5.86
CA VAL A 252 -14.12 -21.87 -4.90
C VAL A 252 -15.25 -22.77 -4.37
N GLU A 253 -15.90 -23.57 -5.24
CA GLU A 253 -16.91 -24.58 -4.85
C GLU A 253 -16.33 -25.57 -3.82
N GLU A 254 -15.16 -26.14 -4.14
CA GLU A 254 -14.44 -27.07 -3.25
C GLU A 254 -14.18 -26.44 -1.87
N LEU A 255 -13.70 -25.22 -1.83
CA LEU A 255 -13.33 -24.53 -0.59
C LEU A 255 -14.54 -24.16 0.28
N ILE A 256 -15.69 -23.83 -0.33
CA ILE A 256 -16.89 -23.41 0.41
C ILE A 256 -17.90 -24.58 0.60
N GLY A 257 -17.78 -25.64 -0.19
CA GLY A 257 -18.72 -26.77 -0.16
C GLY A 257 -20.11 -26.44 -0.72
N LYS A 258 -20.22 -25.50 -1.68
CA LYS A 258 -21.46 -25.11 -2.34
C LYS A 258 -21.27 -25.08 -3.85
N GLU A 259 -22.22 -25.63 -4.59
CA GLU A 259 -22.17 -25.67 -6.06
C GLU A 259 -22.43 -24.28 -6.68
N TYR A 260 -21.80 -24.06 -7.82
CA TYR A 260 -21.97 -22.87 -8.65
C TYR A 260 -23.15 -23.04 -9.60
N GLU A 261 -24.04 -22.07 -9.61
CA GLU A 261 -25.07 -21.92 -10.60
C GLU A 261 -24.92 -20.58 -11.32
N TYR A 262 -25.02 -20.56 -12.64
CA TYR A 262 -24.78 -19.33 -13.41
C TYR A 262 -25.72 -18.18 -13.01
N ALA A 263 -27.00 -18.47 -12.81
CA ALA A 263 -28.03 -17.45 -12.51
C ALA A 263 -27.78 -16.72 -11.19
N THR A 264 -27.27 -17.42 -10.17
CA THR A 264 -27.08 -16.89 -8.80
C THR A 264 -25.60 -16.73 -8.41
N GLY A 265 -24.69 -17.20 -9.26
CA GLY A 265 -23.26 -17.35 -8.97
C GLY A 265 -22.39 -16.12 -9.26
N ALA A 266 -22.93 -14.90 -9.25
CA ALA A 266 -22.15 -13.69 -9.49
C ALA A 266 -20.89 -13.58 -8.61
N SER A 267 -21.00 -13.99 -7.31
CA SER A 267 -19.87 -13.96 -6.38
C SER A 267 -18.72 -14.89 -6.80
N TYR A 268 -19.01 -16.05 -7.37
CA TYR A 268 -17.97 -16.96 -7.88
C TYR A 268 -17.23 -16.36 -9.06
N ARG A 269 -17.98 -15.70 -9.96
CA ARG A 269 -17.42 -15.03 -11.15
C ARG A 269 -16.50 -13.86 -10.76
N VAL A 270 -16.96 -13.04 -9.81
CA VAL A 270 -16.13 -11.94 -9.26
C VAL A 270 -14.84 -12.46 -8.64
N ILE A 271 -14.90 -13.52 -7.83
CA ILE A 271 -13.73 -14.13 -7.22
C ILE A 271 -12.79 -14.67 -8.31
N ALA A 272 -13.31 -15.35 -9.32
CA ALA A 272 -12.52 -15.94 -10.40
C ALA A 272 -11.83 -14.88 -11.28
N ASP A 273 -12.49 -13.77 -11.57
CA ASP A 273 -11.90 -12.64 -12.27
C ASP A 273 -10.82 -11.95 -11.43
N HIS A 274 -11.15 -11.61 -10.20
CA HIS A 274 -10.32 -10.77 -9.36
C HIS A 274 -9.05 -11.47 -8.85
N ILE A 275 -9.06 -12.80 -8.70
CA ILE A 275 -7.84 -13.55 -8.39
C ILE A 275 -6.84 -13.49 -9.55
N ARG A 276 -7.30 -13.53 -10.80
CA ARG A 276 -6.44 -13.37 -11.98
C ARG A 276 -5.73 -12.01 -11.92
N THR A 277 -6.50 -10.94 -11.74
CA THR A 277 -5.97 -9.59 -11.63
C THR A 277 -4.98 -9.44 -10.48
N ALA A 278 -5.34 -9.91 -9.28
CA ALA A 278 -4.50 -9.76 -8.10
C ALA A 278 -3.16 -10.50 -8.23
N VAL A 279 -3.19 -11.73 -8.73
CA VAL A 279 -1.99 -12.56 -8.90
C VAL A 279 -1.04 -11.96 -9.93
N PHE A 280 -1.56 -11.54 -11.09
CA PHE A 280 -0.72 -10.93 -12.12
C PHE A 280 -0.09 -9.61 -11.69
N LEU A 281 -0.85 -8.72 -11.03
CA LEU A 281 -0.32 -7.46 -10.53
C LEU A 281 0.74 -7.66 -9.43
N LEU A 282 0.47 -8.54 -8.47
CA LEU A 282 1.42 -8.87 -7.41
C LEU A 282 2.70 -9.52 -7.96
N ALA A 283 2.56 -10.48 -8.89
CA ALA A 283 3.69 -11.14 -9.51
C ALA A 283 4.58 -10.18 -10.32
N GLN A 284 4.00 -9.09 -10.82
CA GLN A 284 4.73 -8.02 -11.51
C GLN A 284 5.18 -6.86 -10.58
N GLY A 285 5.10 -7.05 -9.26
CA GLY A 285 5.66 -6.14 -8.27
C GLY A 285 4.74 -4.99 -7.83
N VAL A 286 3.47 -4.97 -8.24
CA VAL A 286 2.49 -4.00 -7.71
C VAL A 286 2.10 -4.41 -6.31
N ASN A 287 2.42 -3.59 -5.32
CA ASN A 287 2.10 -3.85 -3.91
C ASN A 287 0.82 -3.12 -3.47
N PHE A 288 0.14 -3.65 -2.44
CA PHE A 288 -1.03 -2.99 -1.84
C PHE A 288 -0.66 -1.64 -1.24
N SER A 289 -1.37 -0.59 -1.65
CA SER A 289 -1.20 0.76 -1.11
C SER A 289 -2.53 1.48 -0.93
N ASN A 290 -2.50 2.71 -0.43
CA ASN A 290 -3.68 3.56 -0.28
C ASN A 290 -3.89 4.50 -1.49
N GLU A 291 -2.97 4.51 -2.45
CA GLU A 291 -2.97 5.40 -3.60
C GLU A 291 -2.52 4.67 -4.87
N GLY A 292 -2.84 5.23 -6.02
CA GLY A 292 -2.36 4.78 -7.31
C GLY A 292 -2.72 3.32 -7.63
N ARG A 293 -1.77 2.62 -8.26
CA ARG A 293 -1.92 1.23 -8.74
C ARG A 293 -2.21 0.24 -7.62
N GLY A 294 -1.51 0.40 -6.47
CA GLY A 294 -1.70 -0.49 -5.32
C GLY A 294 -3.06 -0.31 -4.62
N TYR A 295 -3.67 0.88 -4.71
CA TYR A 295 -5.05 1.09 -4.28
C TYR A 295 -6.03 0.33 -5.17
N VAL A 296 -5.86 0.38 -6.50
CA VAL A 296 -6.72 -0.38 -7.42
C VAL A 296 -6.63 -1.88 -7.14
N LEU A 297 -5.42 -2.41 -6.96
CA LEU A 297 -5.19 -3.81 -6.58
C LEU A 297 -5.89 -4.16 -5.26
N ARG A 298 -5.75 -3.33 -4.23
CA ARG A 298 -6.41 -3.53 -2.92
C ARG A 298 -7.93 -3.53 -3.05
N ARG A 299 -8.48 -2.63 -3.82
CA ARG A 299 -9.90 -2.52 -4.12
C ARG A 299 -10.45 -3.81 -4.74
N ILE A 300 -9.77 -4.33 -5.76
CA ILE A 300 -10.13 -5.56 -6.45
C ILE A 300 -10.11 -6.75 -5.49
N LEU A 301 -9.04 -6.92 -4.72
CA LEU A 301 -8.95 -8.02 -3.76
C LEU A 301 -10.05 -7.93 -2.69
N ARG A 302 -10.28 -6.74 -2.11
CA ARG A 302 -11.32 -6.57 -1.07
C ARG A 302 -12.72 -6.78 -1.61
N ARG A 303 -12.97 -6.43 -2.88
CA ARG A 303 -14.24 -6.77 -3.55
C ARG A 303 -14.43 -8.28 -3.64
N ALA A 304 -13.42 -9.03 -4.05
CA ALA A 304 -13.47 -10.49 -4.07
C ALA A 304 -13.67 -11.09 -2.67
N VAL A 305 -12.96 -10.59 -1.66
CA VAL A 305 -13.10 -11.05 -0.26
C VAL A 305 -14.51 -10.79 0.28
N ARG A 306 -15.14 -9.63 -0.05
CA ARG A 306 -16.54 -9.37 0.29
C ARG A 306 -17.47 -10.41 -0.35
N HIS A 307 -17.27 -10.71 -1.64
CA HIS A 307 -18.07 -11.73 -2.31
C HIS A 307 -17.87 -13.12 -1.69
N GLY A 308 -16.66 -13.44 -1.26
CA GLY A 308 -16.38 -14.63 -0.48
C GLY A 308 -17.13 -14.65 0.88
N TYR A 309 -17.12 -13.49 1.58
CA TYR A 309 -17.89 -13.36 2.82
C TYR A 309 -19.40 -13.58 2.60
N LEU A 310 -19.96 -13.10 1.49
CA LEU A 310 -21.36 -13.35 1.11
C LEU A 310 -21.64 -14.83 0.84
N LEU A 311 -20.69 -15.56 0.24
CA LEU A 311 -20.79 -17.01 0.05
C LEU A 311 -20.71 -17.81 1.36
N GLY A 312 -20.09 -17.23 2.40
CA GLY A 312 -19.96 -17.84 3.72
C GLY A 312 -18.56 -18.03 4.25
N PHE A 313 -17.52 -17.64 3.52
CA PHE A 313 -16.16 -17.61 4.05
C PHE A 313 -16.05 -16.66 5.26
N ARG A 314 -15.29 -17.07 6.28
CA ARG A 314 -15.05 -16.28 7.50
C ARG A 314 -13.55 -16.16 7.83
N GLU A 315 -12.71 -16.69 6.98
CA GLU A 315 -11.25 -16.65 7.06
C GLU A 315 -10.63 -16.50 5.67
N PRO A 316 -9.34 -16.14 5.55
CA PRO A 316 -8.66 -16.00 4.27
C PRO A 316 -8.78 -17.27 3.41
N PHE A 317 -9.10 -17.10 2.13
CA PHE A 317 -9.33 -18.19 1.18
C PHE A 317 -8.76 -17.93 -0.22
N MET A 318 -8.65 -16.65 -0.65
CA MET A 318 -8.18 -16.27 -1.99
C MET A 318 -6.77 -16.81 -2.26
N TYR A 319 -5.88 -16.78 -1.26
CA TYR A 319 -4.51 -17.30 -1.39
C TYR A 319 -4.48 -18.80 -1.75
N LYS A 320 -5.50 -19.57 -1.35
CA LYS A 320 -5.65 -21.02 -1.65
C LYS A 320 -6.00 -21.27 -3.12
N ILE A 321 -6.41 -20.23 -3.86
CA ILE A 321 -6.81 -20.32 -5.27
C ILE A 321 -5.61 -20.04 -6.20
N VAL A 322 -4.54 -19.42 -5.68
CA VAL A 322 -3.36 -19.01 -6.48
C VAL A 322 -2.77 -20.18 -7.28
N ASP A 323 -2.59 -21.34 -6.66
CA ASP A 323 -2.01 -22.51 -7.34
C ASP A 323 -2.87 -23.00 -8.51
N THR A 324 -4.20 -22.89 -8.37
CA THR A 324 -5.12 -23.21 -9.47
C THR A 324 -4.91 -22.26 -10.65
N LEU A 325 -4.76 -20.97 -10.40
CA LEU A 325 -4.47 -20.02 -11.46
C LEU A 325 -3.10 -20.28 -12.11
N VAL A 326 -2.07 -20.55 -11.30
CA VAL A 326 -0.72 -20.89 -11.82
C VAL A 326 -0.78 -22.13 -12.72
N SER A 327 -1.58 -23.14 -12.37
CA SER A 327 -1.75 -24.33 -13.20
C SER A 327 -2.42 -24.06 -14.57
N ILE A 328 -3.21 -22.97 -14.68
CA ILE A 328 -3.90 -22.58 -15.91
C ILE A 328 -3.01 -21.70 -16.80
N MET A 329 -2.27 -20.78 -16.20
CA MET A 329 -1.57 -19.71 -16.91
C MET A 329 -0.04 -19.73 -16.77
N GLY A 330 0.51 -20.58 -15.89
CA GLY A 330 1.95 -20.64 -15.61
C GLY A 330 2.81 -21.08 -16.80
N GLU A 331 2.29 -21.95 -17.69
CA GLU A 331 3.00 -22.32 -18.91
C GLU A 331 3.24 -21.12 -19.84
N GLN A 332 2.26 -20.21 -19.93
CA GLN A 332 2.37 -19.01 -20.76
C GLN A 332 3.13 -17.88 -20.04
N TYR A 333 3.05 -17.82 -18.71
CA TYR A 333 3.62 -16.78 -17.87
C TYR A 333 4.44 -17.40 -16.74
N ASP A 334 5.66 -17.88 -17.04
CA ASP A 334 6.53 -18.65 -16.15
C ASP A 334 6.89 -17.95 -14.82
N TYR A 335 6.84 -16.60 -14.80
CA TYR A 335 7.06 -15.83 -13.58
C TYR A 335 5.97 -16.03 -12.52
N LEU A 336 4.78 -16.51 -12.90
CA LEU A 336 3.71 -16.79 -11.95
C LEU A 336 4.10 -17.94 -11.01
N GLU A 337 4.69 -19.01 -11.54
CA GLU A 337 5.16 -20.14 -10.75
C GLU A 337 6.29 -19.71 -9.80
N LYS A 338 7.26 -18.95 -10.31
CA LYS A 338 8.41 -18.46 -9.53
C LYS A 338 7.99 -17.59 -8.34
N LYS A 339 6.91 -16.82 -8.50
CA LYS A 339 6.43 -15.87 -7.50
C LYS A 339 5.19 -16.32 -6.71
N ALA A 340 4.68 -17.53 -6.98
CA ALA A 340 3.44 -18.02 -6.38
C ALA A 340 3.43 -17.93 -4.84
N GLN A 341 4.54 -18.29 -4.19
CA GLN A 341 4.61 -18.33 -2.74
C GLN A 341 4.49 -16.93 -2.12
N ILE A 342 5.22 -15.95 -2.63
CA ILE A 342 5.16 -14.57 -2.10
C ILE A 342 3.81 -13.92 -2.40
N VAL A 343 3.22 -14.20 -3.56
CA VAL A 343 1.88 -13.73 -3.92
C VAL A 343 0.83 -14.29 -2.95
N LYS A 344 0.88 -15.59 -2.62
CA LYS A 344 0.00 -16.20 -1.61
C LYS A 344 0.11 -15.49 -0.26
N GLU A 345 1.33 -15.24 0.21
CA GLU A 345 1.56 -14.58 1.49
C GLU A 345 1.04 -13.14 1.52
N GLN A 346 1.22 -12.41 0.44
CA GLN A 346 0.68 -11.05 0.32
C GLN A 346 -0.83 -11.01 0.31
N ILE A 347 -1.47 -11.91 -0.45
CA ILE A 347 -2.93 -12.05 -0.51
C ILE A 347 -3.46 -12.42 0.87
N GLU A 348 -2.94 -13.49 1.49
CA GLU A 348 -3.38 -13.97 2.80
C GLU A 348 -3.33 -12.87 3.87
N LEU A 349 -2.25 -12.09 3.91
CA LEU A 349 -2.11 -10.99 4.87
C LEU A 349 -3.12 -9.86 4.66
N GLU A 350 -3.37 -9.46 3.41
CA GLU A 350 -4.35 -8.41 3.11
C GLU A 350 -5.77 -8.89 3.37
N GLU A 351 -6.09 -10.16 3.04
CA GLU A 351 -7.35 -10.80 3.40
C GLU A 351 -7.56 -10.84 4.92
N ALA A 352 -6.56 -11.34 5.66
CA ALA A 352 -6.63 -11.44 7.12
C ALA A 352 -6.85 -10.08 7.80
N ARG A 353 -6.27 -9.02 7.26
CA ARG A 353 -6.50 -7.64 7.71
C ARG A 353 -7.93 -7.20 7.46
N PHE A 354 -8.46 -7.48 6.27
CA PHE A 354 -9.83 -7.08 5.92
C PHE A 354 -10.88 -7.92 6.67
N PHE A 355 -10.64 -9.21 6.86
CA PHE A 355 -11.54 -10.07 7.67
C PHE A 355 -11.69 -9.59 9.12
N LYS A 356 -10.70 -8.95 9.72
CA LYS A 356 -10.82 -8.36 11.07
C LYS A 356 -11.84 -7.23 11.16
N THR A 357 -12.12 -6.55 10.07
CA THR A 357 -12.96 -5.35 10.03
C THR A 357 -14.23 -5.51 9.22
N ILE A 358 -14.30 -6.52 8.32
CA ILE A 358 -15.41 -6.68 7.37
C ILE A 358 -16.75 -6.87 8.08
N GLU A 359 -16.82 -7.69 9.13
CA GLU A 359 -18.07 -7.97 9.85
C GLU A 359 -18.62 -6.70 10.51
N SER A 360 -17.74 -5.96 11.21
CA SER A 360 -18.12 -4.71 11.85
C SER A 360 -18.48 -3.62 10.82
N GLY A 361 -17.78 -3.59 9.68
CA GLY A 361 -18.08 -2.66 8.59
C GLY A 361 -19.44 -2.96 7.93
N ILE A 362 -19.73 -4.23 7.67
CA ILE A 362 -21.05 -4.66 7.14
C ILE A 362 -22.16 -4.36 8.16
N ALA A 363 -21.92 -4.58 9.44
CA ALA A 363 -22.90 -4.24 10.49
C ALA A 363 -23.20 -2.74 10.51
N LEU A 364 -22.17 -1.88 10.48
CA LEU A 364 -22.32 -0.43 10.39
C LEU A 364 -23.06 0.01 9.13
N PHE A 365 -22.72 -0.58 7.97
CA PHE A 365 -23.41 -0.32 6.71
C PHE A 365 -24.90 -0.65 6.81
N ASN A 366 -25.25 -1.82 7.34
CA ASN A 366 -26.64 -2.29 7.48
C ASN A 366 -27.41 -1.46 8.50
N GLU A 367 -26.78 -0.97 9.57
CA GLU A 367 -27.41 -0.07 10.54
C GLU A 367 -27.79 1.26 9.86
N GLU A 368 -26.88 1.88 9.14
CA GLU A 368 -27.16 3.11 8.39
C GLU A 368 -28.19 2.90 7.28
N LEU A 369 -28.15 1.74 6.62
CA LEU A 369 -29.11 1.38 5.58
C LEU A 369 -30.57 1.42 6.08
N GLN A 370 -30.83 1.02 7.33
CA GLN A 370 -32.17 1.09 7.93
C GLN A 370 -32.69 2.53 8.06
N ASN A 371 -31.79 3.50 8.15
CA ASN A 371 -32.11 4.92 8.29
C ASN A 371 -32.10 5.65 6.94
N THR A 372 -31.63 4.99 5.86
CA THR A 372 -31.44 5.56 4.53
C THR A 372 -32.69 5.35 3.68
N LYS A 373 -33.24 6.42 3.10
CA LYS A 373 -34.37 6.34 2.13
C LYS A 373 -33.87 6.36 0.69
N GLU A 374 -33.03 7.31 0.31
CA GLU A 374 -32.52 7.52 -1.04
C GLU A 374 -31.01 7.75 -1.09
N ILE A 375 -30.47 8.49 -0.10
CA ILE A 375 -29.07 8.91 -0.06
C ILE A 375 -28.42 8.41 1.22
N PHE A 376 -27.41 7.59 1.07
CA PHE A 376 -26.60 7.03 2.18
C PHE A 376 -25.61 8.08 2.70
N SER A 377 -25.40 8.12 4.01
CA SER A 377 -24.55 9.10 4.67
C SER A 377 -23.08 9.05 4.21
N GLY A 378 -22.59 10.17 3.66
CA GLY A 378 -21.18 10.32 3.29
C GLY A 378 -20.22 10.22 4.48
N ALA A 379 -20.68 10.62 5.69
CA ALA A 379 -19.90 10.50 6.91
C ALA A 379 -19.73 9.03 7.35
N VAL A 380 -20.78 8.22 7.21
CA VAL A 380 -20.70 6.78 7.49
C VAL A 380 -19.83 6.08 6.43
N ALA A 381 -19.96 6.44 5.15
CA ALA A 381 -19.09 5.94 4.09
C ALA A 381 -17.62 6.29 4.34
N PHE A 382 -17.31 7.51 4.82
CA PHE A 382 -15.96 7.89 5.22
C PHE A 382 -15.45 7.05 6.40
N LYS A 383 -16.28 6.78 7.40
CA LYS A 383 -15.92 5.89 8.52
C LYS A 383 -15.68 4.45 8.06
N LEU A 384 -16.49 3.95 7.12
CA LEU A 384 -16.26 2.65 6.48
C LEU A 384 -14.91 2.61 5.75
N TYR A 385 -14.54 3.68 5.05
CA TYR A 385 -13.27 3.80 4.35
C TYR A 385 -12.09 3.89 5.32
N ASP A 386 -12.12 4.86 6.24
CA ASP A 386 -10.99 5.22 7.10
C ASP A 386 -10.72 4.19 8.21
N THR A 387 -11.79 3.69 8.85
CA THR A 387 -11.69 2.80 10.02
C THR A 387 -11.79 1.32 9.66
N TYR A 388 -12.71 0.98 8.74
CA TYR A 388 -12.99 -0.43 8.41
C TYR A 388 -12.33 -0.88 7.11
N GLY A 389 -11.71 0.05 6.39
CA GLY A 389 -10.97 -0.26 5.17
C GLY A 389 -11.86 -0.67 3.99
N PHE A 390 -13.11 -0.20 3.95
CA PHE A 390 -13.98 -0.36 2.79
C PHE A 390 -13.60 0.68 1.74
N PRO A 391 -13.06 0.31 0.58
CA PRO A 391 -12.92 1.26 -0.53
C PRO A 391 -14.26 1.92 -0.85
N LEU A 392 -14.23 3.20 -1.27
CA LEU A 392 -15.47 3.95 -1.50
C LEU A 392 -16.39 3.25 -2.49
N ASP A 393 -15.86 2.81 -3.59
CA ASP A 393 -16.57 2.10 -4.65
C ASP A 393 -17.13 0.73 -4.21
N LEU A 394 -16.50 0.07 -3.21
CA LEU A 394 -17.12 -1.09 -2.57
C LEU A 394 -18.43 -0.70 -1.83
N THR A 395 -18.42 0.46 -1.17
CA THR A 395 -19.63 1.00 -0.54
C THR A 395 -20.66 1.40 -1.60
N GLU A 396 -20.23 2.03 -2.70
CA GLU A 396 -21.09 2.38 -3.83
C GLU A 396 -21.69 1.15 -4.52
N ASP A 397 -20.92 0.07 -4.73
CA ASP A 397 -21.42 -1.21 -5.24
C ASP A 397 -22.51 -1.80 -4.34
N MET A 398 -22.28 -1.79 -3.01
CA MET A 398 -23.25 -2.27 -2.04
C MET A 398 -24.55 -1.44 -2.07
N LEU A 399 -24.45 -0.14 -2.30
CA LEU A 399 -25.62 0.75 -2.42
C LEU A 399 -26.34 0.56 -3.75
N ARG A 400 -25.61 0.38 -4.84
CA ARG A 400 -26.18 0.10 -6.18
C ARG A 400 -27.01 -1.18 -6.19
N GLU A 401 -26.54 -2.25 -5.52
CA GLU A 401 -27.32 -3.50 -5.32
C GLU A 401 -28.68 -3.24 -4.62
N LYS A 402 -28.82 -2.13 -3.91
CA LYS A 402 -30.03 -1.69 -3.20
C LYS A 402 -30.80 -0.57 -3.89
N GLY A 403 -30.31 -0.07 -5.05
CA GLY A 403 -30.91 1.07 -5.77
C GLY A 403 -30.74 2.41 -5.05
N LEU A 404 -29.74 2.55 -4.17
CA LEU A 404 -29.48 3.74 -3.38
C LEU A 404 -28.30 4.54 -3.91
N ARG A 405 -28.20 5.82 -3.55
CA ARG A 405 -27.11 6.73 -3.90
C ARG A 405 -26.30 7.11 -2.65
N LEU A 406 -25.06 7.56 -2.87
CA LEU A 406 -24.15 8.03 -1.83
C LEU A 406 -24.08 9.55 -1.79
N ASP A 407 -23.98 10.15 -0.59
CA ASP A 407 -23.55 11.53 -0.38
C ASP A 407 -22.03 11.66 -0.59
N THR A 408 -21.63 11.75 -1.85
CA THR A 408 -20.23 11.88 -2.26
C THR A 408 -19.61 13.21 -1.84
N GLN A 409 -20.40 14.28 -1.70
CA GLN A 409 -19.89 15.61 -1.31
C GLN A 409 -19.39 15.62 0.12
N THR A 410 -20.18 15.09 1.06
CA THR A 410 -19.74 14.97 2.47
C THR A 410 -18.54 14.01 2.59
N PHE A 411 -18.53 12.91 1.86
CA PHE A 411 -17.39 12.00 1.83
C PHE A 411 -16.11 12.72 1.37
N GLN A 412 -16.15 13.43 0.23
CA GLN A 412 -15.01 14.14 -0.32
C GLN A 412 -14.49 15.23 0.63
N LYS A 413 -15.39 15.98 1.25
CA LYS A 413 -15.01 16.98 2.27
C LYS A 413 -14.19 16.36 3.42
N LEU A 414 -14.64 15.22 3.96
CA LEU A 414 -13.96 14.53 5.04
C LEU A 414 -12.60 13.95 4.60
N MET A 415 -12.51 13.48 3.35
CA MET A 415 -11.25 13.03 2.75
C MET A 415 -10.25 14.19 2.62
N ASP A 416 -10.69 15.35 2.18
CA ASP A 416 -9.83 16.54 2.04
C ASP A 416 -9.37 17.07 3.41
N GLU A 417 -10.23 17.01 4.42
CA GLU A 417 -9.85 17.30 5.82
C GLU A 417 -8.81 16.32 6.36
N GLN A 418 -8.93 15.02 6.04
CA GLN A 418 -7.94 13.99 6.41
C GLN A 418 -6.60 14.25 5.69
N ARG A 419 -6.62 14.50 4.38
CA ARG A 419 -5.43 14.84 3.58
C ARG A 419 -4.74 16.07 4.10
N SER A 420 -5.50 17.12 4.43
CA SER A 420 -4.96 18.36 4.98
C SER A 420 -4.30 18.16 6.34
N ARG A 421 -4.89 17.33 7.21
CA ARG A 421 -4.28 16.94 8.49
C ARG A 421 -3.00 16.12 8.29
N ALA A 422 -3.00 15.19 7.36
CA ALA A 422 -1.83 14.39 7.01
C ALA A 422 -0.72 15.29 6.42
N LYS A 423 -1.08 16.23 5.51
CA LYS A 423 -0.16 17.19 4.90
C LYS A 423 0.43 18.16 5.95
N ALA A 424 -0.37 18.62 6.91
CA ALA A 424 0.10 19.48 8.02
C ALA A 424 1.04 18.74 8.99
N ALA A 425 0.88 17.42 9.14
CA ALA A 425 1.76 16.57 9.93
C ALA A 425 3.05 16.16 9.17
N TRP A 426 3.07 16.32 7.84
CA TRP A 426 4.19 15.94 6.99
C TRP A 426 5.08 17.18 6.73
N LYS A 427 6.32 17.13 7.21
CA LYS A 427 7.34 18.15 7.02
C LYS A 427 8.24 17.84 5.80
N GLY A 428 7.67 17.52 4.64
CA GLY A 428 8.39 17.16 3.43
C GLY A 428 8.32 18.26 2.36
N SER A 429 9.42 18.45 1.63
CA SER A 429 9.61 19.42 0.56
C SER A 429 8.89 18.98 -0.72
N GLY A 430 7.88 19.70 -1.17
CA GLY A 430 7.24 19.38 -2.45
C GLY A 430 6.43 20.50 -3.12
N ASP A 431 5.98 21.51 -2.37
CA ASP A 431 5.05 22.52 -2.89
C ASP A 431 5.66 23.94 -3.07
N ASP A 432 6.94 24.14 -2.73
CA ASP A 432 7.56 25.46 -2.77
C ASP A 432 7.90 25.95 -4.19
N ALA A 433 7.96 25.04 -5.17
CA ALA A 433 8.34 25.36 -6.55
C ALA A 433 7.26 26.11 -7.37
N VAL A 434 6.02 26.23 -6.87
CA VAL A 434 4.92 26.83 -7.63
C VAL A 434 4.89 28.37 -7.56
N HIS A 435 5.59 28.99 -6.60
CA HIS A 435 5.49 30.42 -6.28
C HIS A 435 6.82 31.17 -6.25
N GLY A 436 7.71 30.99 -7.25
CA GLY A 436 8.98 31.70 -7.32
C GLY A 436 9.40 32.07 -8.74
N ASP A 437 10.44 32.89 -8.87
CA ASP A 437 10.97 33.36 -10.15
C ASP A 437 11.84 32.29 -10.85
N PHE A 438 11.62 30.98 -10.55
CA PHE A 438 12.46 29.87 -11.04
C PHE A 438 12.44 29.66 -12.55
N LYS A 439 11.29 29.89 -13.18
CA LYS A 439 11.14 29.71 -14.62
C LYS A 439 11.95 30.74 -15.38
N GLU A 440 11.94 32.01 -14.91
CA GLU A 440 12.72 33.09 -15.46
C GLU A 440 14.23 32.84 -15.28
N LEU A 441 14.64 32.31 -14.11
CA LEU A 441 16.02 31.92 -13.85
C LEU A 441 16.50 30.80 -14.77
N LEU A 442 15.66 29.78 -15.01
CA LEU A 442 16.00 28.70 -15.92
C LEU A 442 16.13 29.18 -17.37
N GLU A 443 15.26 30.08 -17.81
CA GLU A 443 15.32 30.68 -19.15
C GLU A 443 16.56 31.55 -19.32
N GLU A 444 17.00 32.26 -18.27
CA GLU A 444 18.14 33.20 -18.32
C GLU A 444 19.50 32.49 -18.16
N PHE A 445 19.63 31.54 -17.21
CA PHE A 445 20.92 30.95 -16.84
C PHE A 445 21.04 29.47 -17.22
N GLY A 446 19.94 28.79 -17.53
CA GLY A 446 19.91 27.34 -17.75
C GLY A 446 20.13 26.54 -16.46
N VAL A 447 20.42 25.25 -16.61
CA VAL A 447 20.78 24.34 -15.52
C VAL A 447 22.25 24.58 -15.16
N ASN A 448 22.52 24.83 -13.87
CA ASN A 448 23.90 25.05 -13.40
C ASN A 448 24.69 23.74 -13.28
N GLU A 449 26.02 23.84 -13.48
CA GLU A 449 26.93 22.70 -13.45
C GLU A 449 27.12 22.16 -12.02
N PHE A 450 26.90 20.84 -11.82
CA PHE A 450 27.23 20.16 -10.57
C PHE A 450 28.63 19.56 -10.66
N VAL A 451 29.57 20.10 -9.93
CA VAL A 451 30.99 19.63 -9.87
C VAL A 451 31.28 18.78 -8.64
N GLY A 452 30.28 18.54 -7.80
CA GLY A 452 30.41 17.86 -6.50
C GLY A 452 30.64 16.34 -6.56
N TYR A 453 30.70 15.75 -7.75
CA TYR A 453 31.19 14.37 -7.92
C TYR A 453 32.71 14.27 -7.83
N GLU A 454 33.40 15.30 -8.26
CA GLU A 454 34.89 15.35 -8.41
C GLU A 454 35.54 16.13 -7.29
N THR A 455 34.85 17.16 -6.78
CA THR A 455 35.43 18.08 -5.79
C THR A 455 34.41 18.53 -4.76
N THR A 456 34.89 18.76 -3.53
CA THR A 456 34.09 19.37 -2.44
C THR A 456 34.30 20.87 -2.31
N GLN A 457 35.10 21.49 -3.21
CA GLN A 457 35.39 22.90 -3.20
C GLN A 457 35.43 23.44 -4.63
N SER A 458 34.84 24.61 -4.85
CA SER A 458 34.88 25.29 -6.16
C SER A 458 34.81 26.81 -6.01
N VAL A 459 35.54 27.51 -6.86
CA VAL A 459 35.31 28.95 -7.06
C VAL A 459 34.14 29.10 -8.02
N ALA A 460 33.07 29.73 -7.58
CA ALA A 460 31.82 29.86 -8.33
C ALA A 460 31.35 31.32 -8.40
N LYS A 461 30.70 31.68 -9.50
CA LYS A 461 30.05 32.97 -9.67
C LYS A 461 28.62 32.95 -9.18
N VAL A 462 28.22 33.97 -8.43
CA VAL A 462 26.82 34.16 -8.02
C VAL A 462 26.01 34.67 -9.22
N GLU A 463 25.19 33.81 -9.82
CA GLU A 463 24.36 34.18 -10.97
C GLU A 463 23.05 34.86 -10.52
N ALA A 464 22.41 34.33 -9.44
CA ALA A 464 21.22 34.95 -8.89
C ALA A 464 21.14 34.77 -7.37
N LEU A 465 20.41 35.69 -6.73
CA LEU A 465 20.01 35.65 -5.34
C LEU A 465 18.49 35.75 -5.23
N LEU A 466 17.88 34.95 -4.34
CA LEU A 466 16.46 35.02 -4.02
C LEU A 466 16.28 35.25 -2.53
N ASP A 467 15.23 35.96 -2.15
CA ASP A 467 14.81 36.10 -0.75
C ASP A 467 14.14 34.83 -0.24
N GLU A 468 13.68 34.83 1.02
CA GLU A 468 12.97 33.68 1.63
C GLU A 468 11.63 33.37 0.95
N ASN A 469 11.06 34.27 0.15
CA ASN A 469 9.84 34.12 -0.61
C ASN A 469 10.10 33.74 -2.08
N PHE A 470 11.35 33.37 -2.40
CA PHE A 470 11.81 33.03 -3.75
C PHE A 470 11.71 34.16 -4.76
N LYS A 471 11.79 35.44 -4.32
CA LYS A 471 11.83 36.60 -5.17
C LYS A 471 13.27 37.03 -5.43
N ARG A 472 13.59 37.33 -6.69
CA ARG A 472 14.90 37.76 -7.14
C ARG A 472 15.31 39.06 -6.47
N VAL A 473 16.55 39.14 -5.97
CA VAL A 473 17.18 40.29 -5.36
C VAL A 473 18.61 40.46 -5.84
N GLU A 474 19.11 41.71 -5.89
CA GLU A 474 20.49 42.00 -6.33
C GLU A 474 21.54 41.76 -5.24
N MET A 475 21.11 41.75 -3.97
CA MET A 475 21.97 41.64 -2.80
C MET A 475 21.20 41.13 -1.61
N LEU A 476 21.89 40.35 -0.77
CA LEU A 476 21.44 39.97 0.58
C LEU A 476 22.46 40.51 1.59
N ASP A 477 21.96 41.16 2.64
CA ASP A 477 22.76 41.73 3.71
C ASP A 477 23.00 40.76 4.86
N MET A 478 23.99 41.08 5.70
CA MET A 478 24.34 40.30 6.88
C MET A 478 23.10 40.02 7.76
N GLY A 479 22.88 38.74 8.14
CA GLY A 479 21.76 38.26 8.94
C GLY A 479 20.52 37.93 8.13
N GLN A 480 20.46 38.23 6.86
CA GLN A 480 19.37 37.79 5.98
C GLN A 480 19.55 36.34 5.56
N LYS A 481 18.42 35.71 5.25
CA LYS A 481 18.33 34.35 4.68
C LYS A 481 17.81 34.45 3.27
N GLY A 482 18.21 33.51 2.42
CA GLY A 482 17.72 33.45 1.05
C GLY A 482 18.31 32.26 0.31
N TRP A 483 18.25 32.30 -1.00
CA TRP A 483 18.76 31.25 -1.88
C TRP A 483 19.76 31.84 -2.86
N VAL A 484 20.76 31.03 -3.21
CA VAL A 484 21.79 31.41 -4.20
C VAL A 484 21.82 30.39 -5.32
N LEU A 485 21.82 30.89 -6.57
CA LEU A 485 22.18 30.15 -7.77
C LEU A 485 23.62 30.47 -8.12
N LEU A 486 24.45 29.44 -8.18
CA LEU A 486 25.85 29.53 -8.63
C LEU A 486 25.96 29.02 -10.06
N ASP A 487 26.90 29.55 -10.89
CA ASP A 487 27.18 29.02 -12.24
C ASP A 487 27.57 27.55 -12.20
N LYS A 488 28.40 27.20 -11.24
CA LYS A 488 28.77 25.81 -10.90
C LYS A 488 28.76 25.60 -9.39
N THR A 489 28.32 24.47 -8.94
CA THR A 489 28.17 24.18 -7.52
C THR A 489 28.78 22.85 -7.10
N PRO A 490 29.53 22.78 -5.98
CA PRO A 490 29.98 21.53 -5.39
C PRO A 490 28.89 20.92 -4.47
N PHE A 491 27.81 21.66 -4.14
CA PHE A 491 26.74 21.24 -3.25
C PHE A 491 25.73 20.36 -3.95
N TYR A 492 25.56 19.16 -3.45
CA TYR A 492 24.53 18.22 -3.91
C TYR A 492 23.14 18.71 -3.50
N ALA A 493 22.23 18.81 -4.43
CA ALA A 493 20.83 19.13 -4.15
C ALA A 493 20.04 17.88 -3.76
N GLU A 494 19.18 18.00 -2.74
CA GLU A 494 18.32 16.91 -2.25
C GLU A 494 17.63 16.18 -3.42
N SER A 495 17.94 14.90 -3.59
CA SER A 495 17.39 14.04 -4.65
C SER A 495 17.64 12.56 -4.33
N GLY A 496 16.78 11.65 -4.84
CA GLY A 496 16.97 10.21 -4.72
C GLY A 496 17.07 9.71 -3.26
N GLY A 497 16.52 10.46 -2.31
CA GLY A 497 16.58 10.14 -0.88
C GLY A 497 17.85 10.62 -0.17
N GLN A 498 18.86 11.12 -0.88
CA GLN A 498 20.02 11.78 -0.28
C GLN A 498 19.68 13.23 0.08
N CYS A 499 19.93 13.64 1.32
CA CYS A 499 19.71 15.03 1.76
C CYS A 499 20.66 15.99 1.03
N GLY A 500 20.24 17.26 0.93
CA GLY A 500 21.03 18.35 0.37
C GLY A 500 22.28 18.63 1.20
N ASP A 501 23.32 19.07 0.53
CA ASP A 501 24.56 19.47 1.21
C ASP A 501 24.43 20.76 1.97
N THR A 502 25.23 20.83 3.01
CA THR A 502 25.54 22.03 3.78
C THR A 502 26.99 22.43 3.57
N GLY A 503 27.35 23.65 3.99
CA GLY A 503 28.73 24.11 3.91
C GLY A 503 28.85 25.62 4.03
N VAL A 504 29.81 26.20 3.35
CA VAL A 504 30.05 27.65 3.41
C VAL A 504 30.36 28.25 2.04
N LEU A 505 29.89 29.47 1.81
CA LEU A 505 30.42 30.39 0.84
C LEU A 505 31.40 31.27 1.63
N GLN A 506 32.72 31.06 1.45
CA GLN A 506 33.73 31.62 2.34
C GLN A 506 33.59 33.13 2.47
N CYS A 507 33.64 33.60 3.73
CA CYS A 507 33.50 35.03 4.07
C CYS A 507 32.16 35.67 3.65
N ARG A 508 31.15 34.92 3.25
CA ARG A 508 29.87 35.47 2.77
C ARG A 508 28.65 34.88 3.43
N ALA A 509 28.49 33.54 3.45
CA ALA A 509 27.30 32.89 3.97
C ALA A 509 27.56 31.45 4.41
N ASN A 510 26.73 30.97 5.31
CA ASN A 510 26.61 29.54 5.60
C ASN A 510 25.55 28.93 4.65
N VAL A 511 25.87 27.84 4.01
CA VAL A 511 24.93 27.03 3.26
C VAL A 511 24.28 26.03 4.24
N VAL A 512 22.98 26.15 4.44
CA VAL A 512 22.23 25.34 5.43
C VAL A 512 21.42 24.21 4.80
N ASP A 513 21.18 24.26 3.49
CA ASP A 513 20.50 23.24 2.70
C ASP A 513 20.74 23.48 1.21
N THR A 514 20.57 22.45 0.38
CA THR A 514 20.64 22.59 -1.09
C THR A 514 19.53 21.76 -1.72
N LYS A 515 18.70 22.39 -2.56
CA LYS A 515 17.54 21.79 -3.20
C LYS A 515 17.54 21.98 -4.70
N LYS A 516 16.83 21.09 -5.38
CA LYS A 516 16.64 21.14 -6.83
C LYS A 516 15.31 21.83 -7.16
N PHE A 517 15.34 22.85 -8.00
CA PHE A 517 14.18 23.54 -8.55
C PHE A 517 14.32 23.60 -10.08
N PHE A 518 13.39 22.94 -10.81
CA PHE A 518 13.44 22.88 -12.29
C PHE A 518 14.82 22.45 -12.82
N ASP A 519 15.42 21.41 -12.21
CA ASP A 519 16.78 20.90 -12.46
C ASP A 519 17.96 21.81 -12.07
N MET A 520 17.72 23.05 -11.66
CA MET A 520 18.73 23.91 -11.07
C MET A 520 19.02 23.55 -9.62
N ASN A 521 20.27 23.51 -9.20
CA ASN A 521 20.70 23.31 -7.82
C ASN A 521 20.85 24.68 -7.13
N LEU A 522 19.94 24.99 -6.21
CA LEU A 522 19.96 26.20 -5.40
C LEU A 522 20.34 25.90 -3.96
N SER A 523 21.26 26.65 -3.40
CA SER A 523 21.67 26.54 -2.00
C SER A 523 20.97 27.57 -1.13
N LYS A 524 20.34 27.12 -0.03
CA LYS A 524 19.78 28.00 0.99
C LYS A 524 20.88 28.54 1.86
N ILE A 525 20.94 29.87 2.01
CA ILE A 525 22.04 30.54 2.70
C ILE A 525 21.56 31.38 3.87
N GLU A 526 22.41 31.45 4.90
CA GLU A 526 22.35 32.41 5.98
C GLU A 526 23.56 33.34 5.84
N VAL A 527 23.32 34.63 5.52
CA VAL A 527 24.35 35.57 5.14
C VAL A 527 25.15 36.08 6.35
N THR A 528 26.47 35.89 6.34
CA THR A 528 27.39 36.34 7.38
C THR A 528 28.09 37.66 7.01
N SER A 529 28.15 37.99 5.71
CA SER A 529 28.62 39.25 5.16
C SER A 529 27.94 39.50 3.80
N SER A 530 27.59 40.76 3.47
CA SER A 530 26.79 41.09 2.29
C SER A 530 27.27 40.33 1.05
N ILE A 531 26.34 39.71 0.33
CA ILE A 531 26.59 38.96 -0.92
C ILE A 531 25.79 39.60 -2.06
N LYS A 532 26.38 39.71 -3.23
CA LYS A 532 25.81 40.36 -4.42
C LYS A 532 25.85 39.44 -5.63
N VAL A 533 24.92 39.61 -6.53
CA VAL A 533 24.97 39.02 -7.87
C VAL A 533 26.25 39.41 -8.59
N GLY A 534 26.83 38.48 -9.34
CA GLY A 534 28.03 38.68 -10.19
C GLY A 534 29.38 38.55 -9.48
N ILE A 535 29.44 38.37 -8.16
CA ILE A 535 30.71 38.13 -7.46
C ILE A 535 31.12 36.66 -7.51
N ASN A 536 32.44 36.43 -7.41
CA ASN A 536 32.97 35.08 -7.19
C ASN A 536 33.03 34.78 -5.70
N VAL A 537 32.71 33.56 -5.33
CA VAL A 537 32.73 33.00 -3.97
C VAL A 537 33.45 31.65 -3.96
N ASP A 538 34.15 31.37 -2.89
CA ASP A 538 34.69 30.02 -2.64
C ASP A 538 33.62 29.16 -1.96
N ALA A 539 33.01 28.25 -2.69
CA ALA A 539 32.02 27.32 -2.21
C ALA A 539 32.72 26.07 -1.65
N VAL A 540 32.48 25.73 -0.39
CA VAL A 540 33.11 24.59 0.29
C VAL A 540 32.05 23.78 0.98
N VAL A 541 31.97 22.50 0.64
CA VAL A 541 31.04 21.53 1.21
C VAL A 541 31.47 21.13 2.62
N ASP A 542 30.51 20.97 3.51
CA ASP A 542 30.77 20.52 4.89
C ASP A 542 31.27 19.06 4.92
N ILE A 543 32.11 18.75 5.90
CA ILE A 543 32.70 17.42 6.08
C ILE A 543 31.65 16.32 6.30
N SER A 544 30.45 16.66 6.74
CA SER A 544 29.32 15.74 6.91
C SER A 544 28.97 15.01 5.61
N ARG A 545 29.28 15.55 4.44
CA ARG A 545 29.16 14.89 3.14
C ARG A 545 29.84 13.51 3.15
N ASN A 546 31.00 13.38 3.81
CA ASN A 546 31.71 12.11 3.87
C ASN A 546 30.89 11.02 4.56
N GLU A 547 30.13 11.37 5.60
CA GLU A 547 29.25 10.40 6.26
C GLU A 547 27.99 10.13 5.43
N ILE A 548 27.46 11.13 4.72
CA ILE A 548 26.33 10.95 3.79
C ILE A 548 26.71 9.97 2.68
N THR A 549 27.90 10.09 2.06
CA THR A 549 28.35 9.17 1.00
C THR A 549 28.49 7.72 1.49
N LYS A 550 28.96 7.53 2.74
CA LYS A 550 29.02 6.20 3.38
C LYS A 550 27.64 5.60 3.53
N HIS A 551 26.70 6.36 4.08
CA HIS A 551 25.32 5.91 4.26
C HIS A 551 24.62 5.63 2.92
N HIS A 552 24.90 6.43 1.88
CA HIS A 552 24.33 6.21 0.56
C HIS A 552 24.84 4.90 -0.05
N SER A 553 26.15 4.70 -0.05
CA SER A 553 26.73 3.45 -0.56
C SER A 553 26.30 2.23 0.25
N ALA A 554 26.17 2.37 1.59
CA ALA A 554 25.63 1.31 2.44
C ALA A 554 24.17 0.98 2.09
N THR A 555 23.36 1.98 1.65
CA THR A 555 21.97 1.77 1.21
C THR A 555 21.92 0.86 -0.02
N HIS A 556 22.81 1.07 -1.00
CA HIS A 556 22.91 0.20 -2.19
C HIS A 556 23.28 -1.24 -1.81
N LEU A 557 24.27 -1.43 -0.94
CA LEU A 557 24.65 -2.77 -0.47
C LEU A 557 23.50 -3.41 0.32
N LEU A 558 22.81 -2.65 1.17
CA LEU A 558 21.64 -3.12 1.91
C LEU A 558 20.51 -3.57 0.96
N HIS A 559 20.18 -2.78 -0.06
CA HIS A 559 19.16 -3.12 -1.04
C HIS A 559 19.52 -4.44 -1.78
N ALA A 560 20.77 -4.58 -2.21
CA ALA A 560 21.22 -5.80 -2.87
C ALA A 560 21.11 -7.03 -1.94
N VAL A 561 21.57 -6.92 -0.69
CA VAL A 561 21.49 -8.02 0.29
C VAL A 561 20.05 -8.35 0.67
N LEU A 562 19.16 -7.35 0.80
CA LEU A 562 17.73 -7.60 1.04
C LEU A 562 17.11 -8.42 -0.10
N PHE A 563 17.45 -8.08 -1.34
CA PHE A 563 17.00 -8.81 -2.51
C PHE A 563 17.50 -10.27 -2.50
N ASP A 564 18.76 -10.48 -2.16
CA ASP A 564 19.37 -11.83 -2.10
C ASP A 564 18.81 -12.71 -0.97
N VAL A 565 18.52 -12.11 0.20
CA VAL A 565 18.05 -12.84 1.39
C VAL A 565 16.55 -13.07 1.38
N LEU A 566 15.78 -12.07 0.94
CA LEU A 566 14.32 -12.08 1.05
C LEU A 566 13.63 -12.40 -0.29
N GLY A 567 14.33 -12.25 -1.39
CA GLY A 567 13.83 -12.55 -2.73
C GLY A 567 13.60 -11.34 -3.63
N ASP A 568 13.28 -11.63 -4.89
CA ASP A 568 13.18 -10.67 -6.00
C ASP A 568 11.95 -9.74 -5.94
N HIS A 569 11.07 -9.91 -4.95
CA HIS A 569 9.94 -9.01 -4.68
C HIS A 569 10.36 -7.73 -3.94
N ILE A 570 11.61 -7.67 -3.47
CA ILE A 570 12.12 -6.50 -2.79
C ILE A 570 12.31 -5.35 -3.78
N THR A 571 11.58 -4.28 -3.54
CA THR A 571 11.71 -3.02 -4.28
C THR A 571 11.79 -1.86 -3.30
N GLN A 572 12.51 -0.81 -3.66
CA GLN A 572 12.58 0.40 -2.84
C GLN A 572 11.21 1.11 -2.86
N ALA A 573 10.65 1.35 -1.68
CA ALA A 573 9.43 2.15 -1.47
C ALA A 573 9.75 3.57 -0.99
N GLY A 574 10.95 3.80 -0.49
CA GLY A 574 11.45 5.10 -0.07
C GLY A 574 12.86 4.99 0.51
N SER A 575 13.58 6.09 0.49
CA SER A 575 14.92 6.20 1.06
C SER A 575 15.12 7.55 1.73
N LEU A 576 15.96 7.59 2.76
CA LEU A 576 16.49 8.80 3.36
C LEU A 576 17.92 8.55 3.79
N VAL A 577 18.85 9.34 3.27
CA VAL A 577 20.29 9.23 3.54
C VAL A 577 20.78 10.54 4.13
N GLU A 578 21.16 10.49 5.41
CA GLU A 578 21.64 11.62 6.20
C GLU A 578 23.04 11.32 6.75
N ALA A 579 23.71 12.30 7.27
CA ALA A 579 25.04 12.13 7.88
C ALA A 579 25.03 11.20 9.12
N LYS A 580 23.91 11.10 9.83
CA LYS A 580 23.80 10.34 11.09
C LYS A 580 23.19 8.98 10.94
N ARG A 581 22.47 8.72 9.85
CA ARG A 581 21.76 7.45 9.60
C ARG A 581 21.33 7.32 8.15
N LEU A 582 21.00 6.11 7.78
CA LEU A 582 20.18 5.82 6.61
C LEU A 582 18.85 5.23 7.04
N ARG A 583 17.84 5.40 6.20
CA ARG A 583 16.53 4.80 6.30
C ARG A 583 16.15 4.23 4.94
N PHE A 584 15.81 2.97 4.90
CA PHE A 584 15.40 2.27 3.70
C PHE A 584 14.04 1.62 3.88
N ASP A 585 13.07 2.05 3.08
CA ASP A 585 11.72 1.50 3.06
C ASP A 585 11.62 0.56 1.86
N PHE A 586 11.15 -0.67 2.08
CA PHE A 586 11.12 -1.69 1.05
C PHE A 586 9.86 -2.54 1.12
N SER A 587 9.48 -3.11 -0.04
CA SER A 587 8.34 -4.01 -0.15
C SER A 587 8.61 -5.33 0.54
N HIS A 588 7.91 -5.62 1.64
CA HIS A 588 7.93 -6.94 2.28
C HIS A 588 6.69 -7.12 3.16
N PRO A 589 6.02 -8.29 3.10
CA PRO A 589 4.72 -8.46 3.75
C PRO A 589 4.80 -8.64 5.28
N LYS A 590 5.91 -9.16 5.82
CA LYS A 590 6.07 -9.56 7.23
C LYS A 590 7.19 -8.78 7.92
N ALA A 591 7.17 -8.78 9.25
CA ALA A 591 8.32 -8.34 10.03
C ALA A 591 9.50 -9.31 9.83
N LEU A 592 10.72 -8.78 9.78
CA LEU A 592 11.91 -9.59 9.66
C LEU A 592 12.22 -10.28 11.01
N GLU A 593 12.63 -11.52 10.94
CA GLU A 593 13.09 -12.25 12.11
C GLU A 593 14.48 -11.77 12.54
N HIS A 594 14.81 -11.93 13.83
CA HIS A 594 16.13 -11.56 14.34
C HIS A 594 17.29 -12.26 13.61
N ALA A 595 17.08 -13.51 13.19
CA ALA A 595 18.07 -14.25 12.41
C ALA A 595 18.28 -13.64 11.02
N GLN A 596 17.21 -13.22 10.35
CA GLN A 596 17.29 -12.55 9.04
C GLN A 596 18.00 -11.19 9.16
N LEU A 597 17.67 -10.40 10.18
CA LEU A 597 18.32 -9.11 10.42
C LEU A 597 19.83 -9.29 10.68
N ALA A 598 20.20 -10.28 11.48
CA ALA A 598 21.61 -10.59 11.74
C ALA A 598 22.34 -11.07 10.46
N GLU A 599 21.69 -11.88 9.63
CA GLU A 599 22.25 -12.33 8.35
C GLU A 599 22.44 -11.17 7.38
N ILE A 600 21.45 -10.28 7.26
CA ILE A 600 21.52 -9.08 6.39
C ILE A 600 22.67 -8.19 6.84
N GLU A 601 22.76 -7.88 8.13
CA GLU A 601 23.85 -7.07 8.69
C GLU A 601 25.22 -7.70 8.44
N GLN A 602 25.35 -9.00 8.65
CA GLN A 602 26.59 -9.75 8.40
C GLN A 602 26.98 -9.69 6.91
N ARG A 603 26.05 -9.92 5.99
CA ARG A 603 26.33 -9.91 4.55
C ARG A 603 26.71 -8.53 4.05
N VAL A 604 26.04 -7.46 4.50
CA VAL A 604 26.43 -6.08 4.16
C VAL A 604 27.85 -5.79 4.64
N ASN A 605 28.20 -6.14 5.88
CA ASN A 605 29.56 -5.97 6.38
C ASN A 605 30.61 -6.83 5.64
N ALA A 606 30.20 -8.02 5.16
CA ALA A 606 31.07 -8.85 4.31
C ALA A 606 31.36 -8.17 2.95
N LEU A 607 30.37 -7.53 2.34
CA LEU A 607 30.57 -6.74 1.10
C LEU A 607 31.46 -5.52 1.34
N ILE A 608 31.28 -4.84 2.47
CA ILE A 608 32.16 -3.73 2.88
C ILE A 608 33.62 -4.21 3.00
N ALA A 609 33.83 -5.35 3.63
CA ALA A 609 35.17 -5.93 3.85
C ALA A 609 35.85 -6.41 2.56
N ARG A 610 35.10 -6.68 1.48
CA ARG A 610 35.65 -7.01 0.15
C ARG A 610 36.42 -5.85 -0.48
N ALA A 611 36.25 -4.63 0.01
CA ALA A 611 36.89 -3.42 -0.53
C ALA A 611 36.65 -3.21 -2.05
N ILE A 612 35.39 -3.30 -2.46
CA ILE A 612 34.97 -3.23 -3.86
C ILE A 612 35.06 -1.76 -4.34
N PRO A 613 35.76 -1.48 -5.45
CA PRO A 613 35.79 -0.15 -6.02
C PRO A 613 34.42 0.24 -6.61
N ALA A 614 34.02 1.49 -6.42
CA ALA A 614 32.85 2.04 -7.08
C ALA A 614 33.18 2.37 -8.55
N LYS A 615 32.33 1.99 -9.47
CA LYS A 615 32.39 2.38 -10.87
C LYS A 615 31.14 3.19 -11.19
N THR A 616 31.32 4.34 -11.85
CA THR A 616 30.23 5.19 -12.29
C THR A 616 30.31 5.36 -13.80
N GLU A 617 29.19 5.16 -14.48
CA GLU A 617 29.06 5.31 -15.93
C GLU A 617 27.78 6.08 -16.26
N VAL A 618 27.83 6.93 -17.30
CA VAL A 618 26.64 7.53 -17.88
C VAL A 618 26.35 6.75 -19.17
N LEU A 619 25.19 6.14 -19.23
CA LEU A 619 24.81 5.22 -20.32
C LEU A 619 23.46 5.63 -20.88
N PRO A 620 23.21 5.38 -22.18
CA PRO A 620 21.85 5.39 -22.71
C PRO A 620 20.95 4.45 -21.91
N ILE A 621 19.73 4.87 -21.62
CA ILE A 621 18.80 4.15 -20.73
C ILE A 621 18.59 2.69 -21.15
N GLU A 622 18.56 2.41 -22.48
CA GLU A 622 18.39 1.04 -23.01
C GLU A 622 19.63 0.16 -22.77
N GLU A 623 20.82 0.72 -22.76
CA GLU A 623 22.05 -0.01 -22.40
C GLU A 623 22.13 -0.25 -20.90
N ALA A 624 21.77 0.76 -20.12
CA ALA A 624 21.72 0.68 -18.67
C ALA A 624 20.71 -0.39 -18.18
N LYS A 625 19.54 -0.50 -18.81
CA LYS A 625 18.57 -1.59 -18.52
C LYS A 625 19.15 -2.97 -18.84
N LYS A 626 19.89 -3.11 -19.95
CA LYS A 626 20.53 -4.39 -20.34
C LYS A 626 21.66 -4.81 -19.42
N SER A 627 22.31 -3.89 -18.73
CA SER A 627 23.36 -4.21 -17.74
C SER A 627 22.83 -4.86 -16.46
N GLY A 628 21.51 -4.98 -16.29
CA GLY A 628 20.86 -5.50 -15.08
C GLY A 628 20.78 -4.48 -13.93
N ALA A 629 21.05 -3.21 -14.24
CA ALA A 629 20.97 -2.15 -13.25
C ALA A 629 19.52 -1.96 -12.73
N LYS A 630 19.36 -1.93 -11.42
CA LYS A 630 18.07 -1.71 -10.77
C LYS A 630 17.67 -0.24 -10.90
N SER A 631 16.45 0.02 -11.35
CA SER A 631 15.85 1.34 -11.42
C SER A 631 14.78 1.49 -10.34
N GLN A 632 14.55 2.71 -9.88
CA GLN A 632 13.43 2.98 -8.97
C GLN A 632 12.12 2.95 -9.74
N PHE A 633 11.12 2.27 -9.17
CA PHE A 633 9.83 2.11 -9.81
C PHE A 633 9.06 3.45 -9.80
N GLY A 634 8.72 3.97 -10.98
CA GLY A 634 7.92 5.18 -11.14
C GLY A 634 8.70 6.49 -11.27
N GLU A 635 10.02 6.47 -11.24
CA GLU A 635 10.84 7.65 -11.60
C GLU A 635 10.94 7.81 -13.12
N LYS A 636 10.94 9.08 -13.57
CA LYS A 636 11.22 9.43 -14.96
C LYS A 636 12.72 9.64 -15.13
N TYR A 637 13.31 8.84 -15.98
CA TYR A 637 14.70 8.98 -16.35
C TYR A 637 14.80 9.67 -17.72
N GLY A 638 15.87 10.44 -17.93
CA GLY A 638 16.20 10.98 -19.25
C GLY A 638 16.72 9.91 -20.21
N ASP A 639 17.13 10.36 -21.42
CA ASP A 639 17.71 9.46 -22.44
C ASP A 639 19.04 8.83 -21.99
N GLU A 640 19.77 9.53 -21.11
CA GLU A 640 21.00 9.06 -20.47
C GLU A 640 20.80 8.97 -18.97
N VAL A 641 21.32 7.91 -18.35
CA VAL A 641 21.23 7.64 -16.92
C VAL A 641 22.61 7.37 -16.33
N ARG A 642 22.82 7.87 -15.11
CA ARG A 642 24.01 7.57 -14.32
C ARG A 642 23.82 6.25 -13.59
N VAL A 643 24.69 5.29 -13.86
CA VAL A 643 24.74 3.96 -13.24
C VAL A 643 25.91 3.92 -12.27
N VAL A 644 25.64 3.55 -11.03
CA VAL A 644 26.65 3.30 -10.00
C VAL A 644 26.71 1.80 -9.73
N SER A 645 27.90 1.22 -9.81
CA SER A 645 28.12 -0.19 -9.57
C SER A 645 29.25 -0.46 -8.58
N PHE A 646 29.07 -1.46 -7.75
CA PHE A 646 30.07 -2.07 -6.88
C PHE A 646 30.29 -3.51 -7.39
N GLU A 647 30.96 -3.67 -8.54
CA GLU A 647 31.07 -4.92 -9.30
C GLU A 647 29.70 -5.60 -9.48
N ASP A 648 29.60 -6.89 -9.09
CA ASP A 648 28.36 -7.69 -9.10
C ASP A 648 27.50 -7.52 -7.84
N ALA A 649 28.02 -6.86 -6.81
CA ALA A 649 27.34 -6.73 -5.52
C ALA A 649 26.13 -5.78 -5.58
N SER A 650 26.22 -4.68 -6.33
CA SER A 650 25.09 -3.77 -6.56
C SER A 650 25.31 -2.97 -7.85
N VAL A 651 24.27 -2.89 -8.68
CA VAL A 651 24.25 -2.05 -9.90
C VAL A 651 22.92 -1.31 -9.94
N GLU A 652 22.95 0.01 -9.82
CA GLU A 652 21.72 0.81 -9.69
C GLU A 652 21.79 2.13 -10.46
N PHE A 653 20.64 2.62 -10.93
CA PHE A 653 20.47 3.97 -11.44
C PHE A 653 20.54 4.94 -10.26
N CYS A 654 21.56 5.76 -10.19
CA CYS A 654 21.76 6.66 -9.07
C CYS A 654 22.49 7.95 -9.41
N GLY A 655 21.86 9.09 -9.12
CA GLY A 655 22.44 10.42 -9.23
C GLY A 655 23.17 10.90 -7.96
N GLY A 656 23.18 10.10 -6.89
CA GLY A 656 23.78 10.48 -5.62
C GLY A 656 25.31 10.40 -5.57
N VAL A 657 25.90 10.84 -4.47
CA VAL A 657 27.34 10.79 -4.25
C VAL A 657 27.70 9.57 -3.42
N HIS A 658 28.74 8.83 -3.83
CA HIS A 658 29.15 7.56 -3.27
C HIS A 658 30.61 7.56 -2.81
N VAL A 659 30.97 6.56 -1.98
CA VAL A 659 32.37 6.29 -1.65
C VAL A 659 33.10 5.71 -2.86
N GLU A 660 34.40 5.94 -2.96
CA GLU A 660 35.25 5.36 -4.01
C GLU A 660 35.45 3.85 -3.86
N ASN A 661 35.29 3.33 -2.63
CA ASN A 661 35.49 1.94 -2.32
C ASN A 661 34.60 1.55 -1.13
N THR A 662 34.00 0.33 -1.14
CA THR A 662 33.12 -0.12 -0.06
C THR A 662 33.80 -0.14 1.31
N ALA A 663 35.12 -0.37 1.40
CA ALA A 663 35.85 -0.30 2.66
C ALA A 663 35.76 1.06 3.37
N ASN A 664 35.55 2.14 2.62
CA ASN A 664 35.39 3.50 3.17
C ASN A 664 34.10 3.69 3.96
N ILE A 665 33.10 2.78 3.81
CA ILE A 665 31.86 2.78 4.56
C ILE A 665 32.14 2.53 6.06
N GLY A 666 33.07 1.65 6.36
CA GLY A 666 33.34 1.19 7.73
C GLY A 666 32.31 0.15 8.19
N SER A 667 32.04 0.09 9.49
CA SER A 667 31.03 -0.85 10.03
C SER A 667 29.62 -0.38 9.71
N PHE A 668 28.73 -1.34 9.40
CA PHE A 668 27.29 -1.14 9.19
C PHE A 668 26.51 -1.84 10.30
N ILE A 669 25.50 -1.17 10.88
CA ILE A 669 24.66 -1.69 11.96
C ILE A 669 23.21 -1.35 11.70
N ILE A 670 22.34 -2.36 11.76
CA ILE A 670 20.88 -2.16 11.75
C ILE A 670 20.45 -1.75 13.17
N THR A 671 19.91 -0.54 13.30
CA THR A 671 19.45 -0.02 14.60
C THR A 671 17.99 -0.33 14.86
N LYS A 672 17.18 -0.44 13.82
CA LYS A 672 15.75 -0.68 13.94
C LYS A 672 15.15 -1.28 12.68
N GLU A 673 14.16 -2.15 12.86
CA GLU A 673 13.25 -2.61 11.82
C GLU A 673 11.80 -2.35 12.26
N SER A 674 10.93 -1.88 11.35
CA SER A 674 9.53 -1.56 11.67
C SER A 674 8.64 -1.57 10.42
N GLY A 675 7.31 -1.67 10.62
CA GLY A 675 6.33 -1.48 9.55
C GLY A 675 6.06 0.00 9.28
N VAL A 676 5.94 0.39 8.02
CA VAL A 676 5.53 1.72 7.57
C VAL A 676 4.06 1.72 7.17
N SER A 677 3.71 0.77 6.31
CA SER A 677 2.35 0.55 5.84
C SER A 677 2.13 -0.93 5.52
N ALA A 678 0.96 -1.29 5.02
CA ALA A 678 0.69 -2.64 4.57
C ALA A 678 1.64 -3.04 3.43
N GLY A 679 2.46 -4.07 3.66
CA GLY A 679 3.42 -4.57 2.66
C GLY A 679 4.71 -3.73 2.54
N VAL A 680 4.94 -2.74 3.40
CA VAL A 680 6.17 -1.93 3.40
C VAL A 680 6.85 -2.00 4.76
N ARG A 681 8.09 -2.42 4.78
CA ARG A 681 8.98 -2.48 5.94
C ARG A 681 10.04 -1.40 5.85
N ARG A 682 10.55 -1.00 7.00
CA ARG A 682 11.59 0.02 7.16
C ARG A 682 12.77 -0.54 7.93
N ILE A 683 13.96 -0.39 7.39
CA ILE A 683 15.22 -0.54 8.13
C ILE A 683 15.80 0.86 8.36
N GLU A 684 16.21 1.12 9.61
CA GLU A 684 17.08 2.22 9.97
C GLU A 684 18.45 1.65 10.35
N ALA A 685 19.52 2.21 9.79
CA ALA A 685 20.88 1.72 10.01
C ALA A 685 21.86 2.89 10.09
N VAL A 686 23.02 2.61 10.64
CA VAL A 686 24.14 3.53 10.77
C VAL A 686 25.41 2.89 10.25
N CYS A 687 26.34 3.71 9.72
CA CYS A 687 27.66 3.25 9.30
C CYS A 687 28.75 4.25 9.66
N GLY A 688 30.00 3.85 9.48
CA GLY A 688 31.16 4.72 9.70
C GLY A 688 31.26 5.25 11.14
N HIS A 689 31.37 6.56 11.27
CA HIS A 689 31.49 7.21 12.58
C HIS A 689 30.22 7.05 13.42
N ALA A 690 29.04 7.13 12.81
CA ALA A 690 27.76 6.94 13.49
C ALA A 690 27.63 5.52 14.08
N ALA A 691 28.16 4.49 13.40
CA ALA A 691 28.21 3.13 13.93
C ALA A 691 29.13 3.03 15.15
N TYR A 692 30.29 3.71 15.12
CA TYR A 692 31.18 3.77 16.28
C TYR A 692 30.52 4.47 17.47
N GLU A 693 29.84 5.58 17.27
CA GLU A 693 29.08 6.25 18.33
C GLU A 693 27.98 5.35 18.89
N TYR A 694 27.27 4.64 18.05
CA TYR A 694 26.26 3.66 18.50
C TYR A 694 26.88 2.57 19.38
N PHE A 695 28.00 1.97 18.98
CA PHE A 695 28.73 1.01 19.82
C PHE A 695 29.14 1.59 21.16
N CYS A 696 29.62 2.84 21.16
CA CYS A 696 30.01 3.51 22.41
C CYS A 696 28.81 3.69 23.35
N GLN A 697 27.68 4.10 22.82
CA GLN A 697 26.43 4.24 23.59
C GLN A 697 25.97 2.90 24.17
N GLN A 698 25.95 1.83 23.35
CA GLN A 698 25.58 0.50 23.82
C GLN A 698 26.51 0.01 24.93
N ARG A 699 27.83 0.27 24.80
CA ARG A 699 28.83 -0.09 25.81
C ARG A 699 28.65 0.68 27.11
N ILE A 700 28.30 1.97 27.04
CA ILE A 700 27.99 2.79 28.21
C ILE A 700 26.72 2.25 28.90
N LEU A 701 25.65 2.02 28.14
CA LEU A 701 24.43 1.46 28.68
C LEU A 701 24.64 0.11 29.35
N LEU A 702 25.43 -0.78 28.75
CA LEU A 702 25.75 -2.07 29.33
C LEU A 702 26.47 -1.89 30.69
N LYS A 703 27.44 -0.97 30.77
CA LYS A 703 28.14 -0.67 32.04
C LYS A 703 27.21 -0.10 33.11
N GLU A 704 26.25 0.77 32.73
CA GLU A 704 25.24 1.27 33.65
C GLU A 704 24.37 0.12 34.18
N VAL A 705 23.95 -0.80 33.31
CA VAL A 705 23.20 -1.99 33.71
C VAL A 705 24.03 -2.91 34.60
N GLU A 706 25.31 -3.16 34.28
CA GLU A 706 26.26 -3.90 35.15
C GLU A 706 26.34 -3.28 36.57
N HIS A 707 26.42 -1.95 36.63
CA HIS A 707 26.45 -1.21 37.89
C HIS A 707 25.14 -1.36 38.67
N GLU A 708 23.96 -1.21 38.01
CA GLU A 708 22.66 -1.33 38.66
C GLU A 708 22.38 -2.76 39.18
N VAL A 709 22.71 -3.78 38.39
CA VAL A 709 22.52 -5.19 38.82
C VAL A 709 23.66 -5.67 39.78
N LYS A 710 24.71 -4.87 39.97
CA LYS A 710 25.90 -5.16 40.80
C LYS A 710 26.52 -6.50 40.42
N ASN A 711 26.63 -6.79 39.13
CA ASN A 711 27.19 -8.00 38.59
C ASN A 711 27.76 -7.75 37.19
N LEU A 712 29.00 -8.17 36.92
CA LEU A 712 29.64 -8.11 35.61
C LEU A 712 28.92 -9.03 34.59
N ASP A 713 28.38 -10.15 35.06
CA ASP A 713 27.42 -10.95 34.29
C ASP A 713 26.01 -10.41 34.53
N VAL A 714 25.55 -9.56 33.59
CA VAL A 714 24.25 -8.89 33.65
C VAL A 714 23.12 -9.89 33.74
N LEU A 715 23.17 -10.99 33.00
CA LEU A 715 22.13 -12.01 33.00
C LEU A 715 22.03 -12.74 34.34
N ALA A 716 23.16 -13.10 34.90
CA ALA A 716 23.23 -13.69 36.23
C ALA A 716 22.74 -12.70 37.30
N GLY A 717 23.08 -11.42 37.18
CA GLY A 717 22.60 -10.35 38.07
C GLY A 717 21.05 -10.20 38.01
N ILE A 718 20.47 -10.13 36.83
CA ILE A 718 19.03 -10.06 36.64
C ILE A 718 18.32 -11.31 37.16
N THR A 719 18.88 -12.49 36.93
CA THR A 719 18.34 -13.76 37.42
C THR A 719 18.33 -13.77 38.96
N ARG A 720 19.40 -13.32 39.58
CA ARG A 720 19.48 -13.17 41.07
C ARG A 720 18.42 -12.20 41.60
N LEU A 721 18.24 -11.05 40.95
CA LEU A 721 17.22 -10.08 41.34
C LEU A 721 15.80 -10.66 41.21
N LYS A 722 15.49 -11.38 40.12
CA LYS A 722 14.21 -12.06 39.94
C LYS A 722 13.94 -13.07 41.04
N THR A 723 14.93 -13.95 41.35
CA THR A 723 14.85 -14.93 42.43
C THR A 723 14.65 -14.27 43.81
N THR A 724 15.35 -13.15 44.06
CA THR A 724 15.21 -12.40 45.30
C THR A 724 13.79 -11.81 45.40
N ILE A 725 13.26 -11.25 44.34
CA ILE A 725 11.86 -10.72 44.30
C ILE A 725 10.84 -11.84 44.53
N GLU A 726 11.01 -13.02 43.97
CA GLU A 726 10.14 -14.18 44.19
C GLU A 726 10.21 -14.65 45.66
N ASN A 727 11.41 -14.76 46.24
CA ASN A 727 11.56 -15.11 47.63
C ASN A 727 10.93 -14.10 48.57
N LEU A 728 11.15 -12.78 48.35
CA LEU A 728 10.54 -11.73 49.13
C LEU A 728 9.00 -11.74 49.03
N LYS A 729 8.45 -12.01 47.84
CA LYS A 729 7.01 -12.19 47.65
C LYS A 729 6.47 -13.39 48.43
N ALA A 730 7.22 -14.49 48.50
CA ALA A 730 6.85 -15.67 49.26
C ALA A 730 6.92 -15.38 50.78
N GLU A 731 7.96 -14.69 51.27
CA GLU A 731 8.10 -14.26 52.66
C GLU A 731 6.97 -13.32 53.11
N VAL A 732 6.62 -12.33 52.25
CA VAL A 732 5.48 -11.44 52.50
C VAL A 732 4.19 -12.22 52.59
N LYS A 733 3.99 -13.20 51.74
CA LYS A 733 2.78 -14.06 51.75
C LYS A 733 2.75 -14.97 52.97
N GLU A 734 3.88 -15.47 53.45
CA GLU A 734 3.97 -16.26 54.68
C GLU A 734 3.75 -15.37 55.94
N ALA A 735 4.36 -14.19 55.95
CA ALA A 735 4.14 -13.22 57.05
C ALA A 735 2.67 -12.79 57.14
N GLN A 736 2.02 -12.61 56.01
CA GLN A 736 0.56 -12.35 55.96
C GLN A 736 -0.26 -13.54 56.44
N LYS A 737 0.18 -14.77 56.18
CA LYS A 737 -0.47 -15.98 56.77
C LYS A 737 -0.22 -16.16 58.25
N ALA A 738 0.97 -15.82 58.72
CA ALA A 738 1.37 -15.94 60.15
C ALA A 738 0.68 -14.92 61.05
N SER A 739 0.20 -13.76 60.52
CA SER A 739 -0.61 -12.79 61.25
C SER A 739 -2.08 -13.22 61.32
N LYS A 740 -2.37 -14.47 61.67
CA LYS A 740 -3.68 -14.92 62.09
C LYS A 740 -4.02 -14.31 63.43
N VAL A 741 -4.67 -13.17 63.40
CA VAL A 741 -5.37 -12.63 64.58
C VAL A 741 -6.54 -13.57 64.90
N GLU A 742 -6.54 -14.18 66.08
CA GLU A 742 -7.73 -14.81 66.64
C GLU A 742 -8.81 -13.78 66.87
N ILE A 743 -9.81 -13.79 66.00
CA ILE A 743 -10.96 -12.90 66.11
C ILE A 743 -11.91 -13.51 67.12
N LYS A 744 -12.12 -12.80 68.25
CA LYS A 744 -13.08 -13.21 69.27
C LYS A 744 -14.45 -12.72 68.89
N ALA A 745 -15.45 -13.60 68.99
CA ALA A 745 -16.88 -13.26 68.84
C ALA A 745 -17.51 -13.17 70.22
N ASP A 746 -18.21 -12.07 70.46
CA ASP A 746 -19.12 -11.94 71.61
C ASP A 746 -20.49 -12.57 71.14
N GLU A 747 -21.32 -13.05 72.07
CA GLU A 747 -22.63 -13.58 71.76
C GLU A 747 -23.71 -12.66 72.35
N ILE A 748 -24.64 -12.17 71.51
CA ILE A 748 -25.76 -11.35 71.91
C ILE A 748 -27.05 -11.97 71.40
N ASN A 749 -27.89 -12.44 72.31
CA ASN A 749 -29.19 -13.10 71.98
C ASN A 749 -29.09 -14.23 70.96
N GLY A 750 -28.03 -15.03 71.05
CA GLY A 750 -27.77 -16.19 70.14
C GLY A 750 -27.06 -15.82 68.80
N VAL A 751 -26.74 -14.55 68.57
CA VAL A 751 -26.02 -14.07 67.39
C VAL A 751 -24.56 -13.80 67.74
N ALA A 752 -23.64 -14.38 66.98
CA ALA A 752 -22.21 -14.07 67.10
C ALA A 752 -21.92 -12.64 66.62
N VAL A 753 -21.33 -11.82 67.48
CA VAL A 753 -20.94 -10.43 67.16
C VAL A 753 -19.43 -10.27 67.17
N VAL A 754 -18.88 -9.85 66.08
CA VAL A 754 -17.46 -9.57 65.89
C VAL A 754 -17.24 -8.13 65.56
N ILE A 755 -16.51 -7.39 66.39
CA ILE A 755 -16.13 -5.98 66.18
C ILE A 755 -14.65 -5.86 66.47
N GLU A 756 -13.87 -6.12 65.44
CA GLU A 756 -12.39 -6.24 65.63
C GLU A 756 -11.57 -5.51 64.58
N GLU A 757 -10.35 -5.26 64.93
CA GLU A 757 -9.36 -4.72 64.04
C GLU A 757 -8.70 -5.88 63.24
N PHE A 758 -8.69 -5.74 61.89
CA PHE A 758 -8.10 -6.74 61.01
C PHE A 758 -6.85 -6.13 60.33
N PRO A 759 -5.63 -6.40 60.87
CA PRO A 759 -4.44 -5.65 60.50
C PRO A 759 -3.92 -5.91 59.10
N ALA A 760 -4.16 -7.11 58.53
CA ALA A 760 -3.63 -7.49 57.20
C ALA A 760 -4.51 -8.53 56.52
N GLY A 761 -4.63 -8.49 55.18
CA GLY A 761 -5.40 -9.39 54.34
C GLY A 761 -6.57 -8.72 53.65
N ASP A 762 -7.39 -9.50 52.96
CA ASP A 762 -8.65 -9.04 52.37
C ASP A 762 -9.78 -9.07 53.41
N ILE A 763 -10.22 -7.86 53.80
CA ILE A 763 -11.26 -7.69 54.83
C ILE A 763 -12.61 -8.28 54.42
N LYS A 764 -12.93 -8.32 53.11
CA LYS A 764 -14.13 -8.94 52.56
C LYS A 764 -14.08 -10.48 52.65
N GLU A 765 -12.96 -11.05 52.24
CA GLU A 765 -12.72 -12.50 52.32
C GLU A 765 -12.83 -13.00 53.76
N LYS A 766 -12.31 -12.19 54.74
CA LYS A 766 -12.43 -12.51 56.16
C LYS A 766 -13.84 -12.44 56.70
N ILE A 767 -14.64 -11.47 56.26
CA ILE A 767 -16.07 -11.43 56.62
C ILE A 767 -16.83 -12.61 56.03
N ASP A 768 -16.54 -13.01 54.78
CA ASP A 768 -17.18 -14.16 54.17
C ASP A 768 -16.76 -15.49 54.90
N GLU A 769 -15.51 -15.60 55.34
CA GLU A 769 -15.04 -16.70 56.18
C GLU A 769 -15.82 -16.75 57.51
N LEU A 770 -15.98 -15.63 58.20
CA LEU A 770 -16.77 -15.55 59.46
C LEU A 770 -18.25 -15.90 59.22
N LYS A 771 -18.86 -15.48 58.15
CA LYS A 771 -20.22 -15.88 57.73
C LYS A 771 -20.36 -17.38 57.47
N ASN A 772 -19.32 -18.02 56.98
CA ASN A 772 -19.35 -19.47 56.73
C ASN A 772 -19.20 -20.28 58.00
N GLN A 773 -18.54 -19.74 58.99
CA GLN A 773 -18.29 -20.36 60.30
C GLN A 773 -19.47 -20.23 61.27
N ASN A 774 -20.38 -19.26 61.06
CA ASN A 774 -21.49 -18.96 61.95
C ASN A 774 -22.83 -19.00 61.22
N GLU A 775 -23.88 -19.55 61.87
CA GLU A 775 -25.25 -19.53 61.31
C GLU A 775 -25.89 -18.16 61.46
N GLN A 776 -25.66 -17.52 62.62
CA GLN A 776 -26.08 -16.15 62.89
C GLN A 776 -24.90 -15.31 63.27
N LEU A 777 -24.64 -14.21 62.48
CA LEU A 777 -23.47 -13.41 62.60
C LEU A 777 -23.72 -11.92 62.30
N CYS A 778 -23.20 -11.08 63.15
CA CYS A 778 -22.95 -9.63 62.88
C CYS A 778 -21.46 -9.33 63.02
N ALA A 779 -20.75 -9.15 61.91
CA ALA A 779 -19.32 -8.87 61.94
C ALA A 779 -19.02 -7.50 61.34
N MET A 780 -18.25 -6.68 62.03
CA MET A 780 -17.68 -5.45 61.58
C MET A 780 -16.16 -5.48 61.78
N LEU A 781 -15.44 -5.41 60.71
CA LEU A 781 -13.96 -5.36 60.75
C LEU A 781 -13.44 -4.01 60.32
N PHE A 782 -12.39 -3.56 61.02
CA PHE A 782 -11.69 -2.31 60.76
C PHE A 782 -10.26 -2.62 60.33
N GLN A 783 -9.83 -2.05 59.22
CA GLN A 783 -8.45 -2.21 58.73
C GLN A 783 -7.79 -0.84 58.56
N VAL A 784 -6.74 -0.58 59.30
CA VAL A 784 -5.94 0.65 59.16
C VAL A 784 -4.91 0.48 58.05
N LYS A 785 -4.92 1.40 57.07
CA LYS A 785 -3.96 1.49 55.98
C LYS A 785 -3.40 2.92 55.90
N GLY A 786 -2.25 3.15 56.53
CA GLY A 786 -1.72 4.51 56.68
C GLY A 786 -2.67 5.41 57.47
N ASP A 787 -3.04 6.55 56.92
CA ASP A 787 -3.95 7.54 57.53
C ASP A 787 -5.44 7.25 57.25
N LYS A 788 -5.77 6.07 56.72
CA LYS A 788 -7.15 5.71 56.37
C LYS A 788 -7.59 4.44 57.07
N VAL A 789 -8.90 4.38 57.43
CA VAL A 789 -9.54 3.16 57.95
C VAL A 789 -10.50 2.60 56.90
N LEU A 790 -10.32 1.37 56.50
CA LEU A 790 -11.33 0.63 55.75
C LEU A 790 -12.24 -0.12 56.71
N ILE A 791 -13.53 0.00 56.53
CA ILE A 791 -14.55 -0.66 57.37
C ILE A 791 -15.34 -1.61 56.48
N ALA A 792 -15.53 -2.83 56.92
CA ALA A 792 -16.46 -3.75 56.27
C ALA A 792 -17.39 -4.40 57.31
N ALA A 793 -18.66 -4.44 57.02
CA ALA A 793 -19.66 -5.10 57.81
C ALA A 793 -20.33 -6.23 57.05
N GLY A 794 -20.53 -7.36 57.72
CA GLY A 794 -21.26 -8.53 57.21
C GLY A 794 -22.28 -9.03 58.21
N VAL A 795 -23.48 -9.31 57.71
CA VAL A 795 -24.59 -9.83 58.53
C VAL A 795 -25.16 -11.10 57.91
N LYS A 796 -25.50 -12.11 58.73
CA LYS A 796 -26.12 -13.34 58.30
C LYS A 796 -27.09 -13.88 59.38
N GLY A 797 -28.29 -14.30 59.03
CA GLY A 797 -29.23 -15.05 59.89
C GLY A 797 -29.87 -14.25 61.02
N CYS A 798 -29.84 -12.86 60.96
CA CYS A 798 -30.45 -11.98 61.96
C CYS A 798 -31.09 -10.76 61.30
N ASP A 799 -31.87 -9.99 62.05
CA ASP A 799 -32.61 -8.82 61.52
C ASP A 799 -31.77 -7.56 61.31
N ALA A 800 -30.49 -7.58 61.69
CA ALA A 800 -29.56 -6.50 61.45
C ALA A 800 -29.25 -6.31 59.95
N LYS A 801 -28.96 -5.06 59.53
CA LYS A 801 -28.58 -4.73 58.16
C LYS A 801 -27.16 -4.08 58.13
N ALA A 802 -26.25 -4.72 57.43
CA ALA A 802 -24.86 -4.24 57.30
C ALA A 802 -24.76 -2.81 56.74
N GLY A 803 -25.63 -2.45 55.80
CA GLY A 803 -25.69 -1.09 55.24
C GLY A 803 -26.05 0.00 56.26
N ASP A 804 -27.01 -0.28 57.16
CA ASP A 804 -27.44 0.67 58.20
C ASP A 804 -26.38 0.78 59.32
N TRP A 805 -25.75 -0.36 59.67
CA TRP A 805 -24.64 -0.40 60.63
C TRP A 805 -23.45 0.43 60.14
N ILE A 806 -23.02 0.29 58.87
CA ILE A 806 -21.97 1.10 58.27
C ILE A 806 -22.34 2.61 58.27
N LYS A 807 -23.59 2.96 57.94
CA LYS A 807 -24.04 4.38 57.95
C LYS A 807 -23.95 5.04 59.31
N LYS A 808 -24.09 4.27 60.41
CA LYS A 808 -23.93 4.78 61.76
C LYS A 808 -22.47 4.97 62.15
N VAL A 809 -21.59 4.04 61.73
CA VAL A 809 -20.21 3.97 62.21
C VAL A 809 -19.26 4.79 61.33
N ALA A 810 -19.43 4.80 60.01
CA ALA A 810 -18.51 5.48 59.10
C ALA A 810 -18.36 7.00 59.35
N PRO A 811 -19.43 7.77 59.69
CA PRO A 811 -19.31 9.19 59.98
C PRO A 811 -18.40 9.50 61.19
N VAL A 812 -18.29 8.61 62.19
CA VAL A 812 -17.41 8.76 63.35
C VAL A 812 -15.95 8.86 62.91
N LEU A 813 -15.56 8.11 61.90
CA LEU A 813 -14.22 8.08 61.32
C LEU A 813 -14.03 9.14 60.22
N GLY A 814 -14.97 10.12 60.08
CA GLY A 814 -14.90 11.16 59.05
C GLY A 814 -15.03 10.61 57.63
N GLY A 815 -15.79 9.50 57.48
CA GLY A 815 -15.96 8.82 56.22
C GLY A 815 -17.41 8.57 55.83
N GLY A 816 -17.65 7.82 54.80
CA GLY A 816 -18.96 7.41 54.32
C GLY A 816 -18.88 6.12 53.53
N GLY A 817 -20.01 5.44 53.47
CA GLY A 817 -20.12 4.20 52.75
C GLY A 817 -21.54 3.63 52.81
N GLY A 818 -21.69 2.40 52.32
CA GLY A 818 -22.96 1.70 52.32
C GLY A 818 -22.83 0.35 51.63
N GLY A 819 -23.95 -0.30 51.42
CA GLY A 819 -23.97 -1.59 50.76
C GLY A 819 -25.31 -2.28 50.89
N ARG A 820 -25.32 -3.57 50.62
CA ARG A 820 -26.49 -4.43 50.73
C ARG A 820 -26.78 -4.76 52.20
N PRO A 821 -27.99 -5.26 52.53
CA PRO A 821 -28.28 -5.67 53.90
C PRO A 821 -27.32 -6.75 54.45
N ASP A 822 -26.81 -7.62 53.63
CA ASP A 822 -25.89 -8.72 53.99
C ASP A 822 -24.43 -8.31 54.07
N PHE A 823 -24.00 -7.26 53.33
CA PHE A 823 -22.62 -6.79 53.27
C PHE A 823 -22.52 -5.31 52.88
N ALA A 824 -21.74 -4.56 53.61
CA ALA A 824 -21.49 -3.13 53.34
C ALA A 824 -20.05 -2.75 53.65
N GLN A 825 -19.54 -1.69 52.98
CA GLN A 825 -18.21 -1.15 53.17
C GLN A 825 -18.21 0.38 53.28
N ALA A 826 -17.21 0.89 54.00
CA ALA A 826 -16.94 2.32 54.08
C ALA A 826 -15.44 2.59 54.21
N GLY A 827 -15.06 3.85 53.94
CA GLY A 827 -13.73 4.36 54.22
C GLY A 827 -13.80 5.52 55.23
N GLY A 828 -12.90 5.52 56.20
CA GLY A 828 -12.73 6.62 57.19
C GLY A 828 -11.38 7.32 56.99
N LYS A 829 -11.26 8.59 57.37
CA LYS A 829 -10.05 9.42 57.27
C LYS A 829 -9.41 9.75 58.64
N ASP A 830 -10.05 9.39 59.74
CA ASP A 830 -9.58 9.70 61.10
C ASP A 830 -9.33 8.39 61.90
N VAL A 831 -8.10 7.93 61.85
CA VAL A 831 -7.64 6.72 62.56
C VAL A 831 -7.75 6.89 64.08
N THR A 832 -7.66 8.13 64.62
CA THR A 832 -7.62 8.39 66.07
C THR A 832 -8.97 8.09 66.72
N LYS A 833 -10.05 8.11 65.93
CA LYS A 833 -11.41 7.85 66.41
C LYS A 833 -11.84 6.37 66.26
N LEU A 834 -10.91 5.46 65.96
CA LEU A 834 -11.19 4.04 65.83
C LEU A 834 -11.80 3.41 67.09
N PRO A 835 -11.32 3.73 68.34
CA PRO A 835 -11.97 3.22 69.55
C PRO A 835 -13.44 3.70 69.72
N GLU A 836 -13.73 4.98 69.42
CA GLU A 836 -15.05 5.55 69.43
C GLU A 836 -15.99 4.87 68.42
N ALA A 837 -15.47 4.58 67.19
CA ALA A 837 -16.18 3.91 66.14
C ALA A 837 -16.56 2.46 66.52
N LYS A 838 -15.64 1.74 67.22
CA LYS A 838 -15.92 0.39 67.74
C LYS A 838 -17.03 0.41 68.79
N GLU A 839 -17.02 1.38 69.72
CA GLU A 839 -18.08 1.57 70.73
C GLU A 839 -19.43 1.87 70.06
N VAL A 840 -19.47 2.81 69.14
CA VAL A 840 -20.71 3.08 68.37
C VAL A 840 -21.17 1.84 67.54
N ALA A 841 -20.27 1.07 67.03
CA ALA A 841 -20.58 -0.18 66.34
C ALA A 841 -21.23 -1.19 67.32
N LYS A 842 -20.68 -1.30 68.53
CA LYS A 842 -21.14 -2.20 69.55
C LYS A 842 -22.52 -1.79 70.09
N THR A 843 -22.70 -0.50 70.43
CA THR A 843 -23.96 0.06 70.93
C THR A 843 -25.07 -0.19 69.90
N PHE A 844 -24.85 0.19 68.64
CA PHE A 844 -25.86 0.04 67.59
C PHE A 844 -26.27 -1.41 67.36
N ILE A 845 -25.32 -2.35 67.30
CA ILE A 845 -25.67 -3.72 67.04
C ILE A 845 -26.38 -4.38 68.25
N THR A 846 -26.02 -3.97 69.51
CA THR A 846 -26.69 -4.42 70.72
C THR A 846 -28.15 -3.96 70.76
N GLU A 847 -28.43 -2.68 70.38
CA GLU A 847 -29.78 -2.09 70.31
C GLU A 847 -30.62 -2.83 69.20
N VAL A 848 -30.05 -3.21 68.12
CA VAL A 848 -30.73 -3.90 66.98
C VAL A 848 -31.03 -5.39 67.33
N LEU A 849 -30.20 -6.02 68.15
CA LEU A 849 -30.33 -7.42 68.52
C LEU A 849 -31.08 -7.63 69.87
N SER A 850 -31.33 -6.50 70.66
CA SER A 850 -32.17 -6.53 71.86
C SER A 850 -33.64 -6.56 71.49
#